data_4d561d8e3df60a6efb9a2114ab8b6ce9
#
_entry.id   4d561d8e3df60a6efb9a2114ab8b6ce9
#
_cell.length_a   1.000
_cell.length_b   1.000
_cell.length_c   1.000
_cell.angle_alpha   90.00
_cell.angle_beta   90.00
_cell.angle_gamma   90.00
#
_symmetry.space_group_name_H-M   'P 1'
#
loop_
_entity.id
_entity.type
_entity.pdbx_description
1 polymer ?
#
loop_
_entity_poly.entity_id
_entity_poly.type
_entity_poly.pdbx_seq_one_letter_code
_entity_poly.pdbx_strand_id
1 'polypeptide(L)'
;MCPVAIRTSKSTNALETGAAKIWQLLVGVNQYEDKNIPGLNYSAQDCQGLADALLLATQGFPQKQVMVHHDFTEQLPYLEAVRGSLRKIATSAKPQDTVIFYFSGHGIIDASARVVLCLQDTHKANLGATGLSLQELLQTLETCPAQQQVVWLDACHSGGMTLFGAKGDNENEGNSTNQLVNLLRQRAAKSKGFYALLSCDQDQLSWEFPELEHGLFTYYLMQGLLGDAADTQGVIDADGLYKYVYQQTLSYIDKTNQQLRLINQQNRSIGITQAYQEYSLQTPKRIVEGVGQLILGLKSSKGKQHPLRKALVIEGLHKSDACQGIIEILRVDGGFDVDYLFQPATSVDLRYSINKLLELEHGAVLLYLRASIETTPDGETLLELSPSLKMTRSWLKKQLQKIPNLQQIIILDCPNMVREWVETLHVTSLHHNNKGQCVIAASPGENLEQFTNILLTTLKQRRQASGLTAASWITQLQIELASSNIKPYFWLWGTKGIIEILLNQTLFTDKVNIEDISLNFGANYQKLHDLLKSGKWQEANNETTHILLELAHQNIYLKLEDINNLACEDIYTIDSLWVKYSGGRFGFSVQKQIWESLKSTQPNDYVLAMVIGKDNVKFGETGIDFANRVGWRLKDNWLDYDYLNFSLDAAFGHLPFFSFIENPWRIKLLGIWEMNSMILTARWWQQCVCFFSRLDNG
;
A
#
# COMPACT_ATOMS: atom_id res chain seq x y z
N MET A 1 -9.31 -30.35 1.69
CA MET A 1 -7.85 -30.23 1.86
C MET A 1 -7.18 -30.97 0.72
N CYS A 2 -6.91 -30.32 -0.40
CA CYS A 2 -5.99 -30.83 -1.42
C CYS A 2 -4.61 -30.29 -1.09
N PRO A 3 -3.59 -31.13 -0.98
CA PRO A 3 -2.24 -30.64 -0.80
C PRO A 3 -1.80 -29.99 -2.10
N VAL A 4 -1.57 -28.69 -2.06
CA VAL A 4 -0.77 -28.02 -3.09
C VAL A 4 0.54 -28.77 -3.15
N ALA A 5 0.86 -29.38 -4.30
CA ALA A 5 2.13 -30.06 -4.49
C ALA A 5 3.24 -29.03 -4.70
N ILE A 6 3.55 -28.27 -3.66
CA ILE A 6 4.74 -27.45 -3.59
C ILE A 6 5.91 -28.46 -3.65
N ARG A 7 6.80 -28.32 -4.60
CA ARG A 7 8.13 -28.98 -4.55
C ARG A 7 8.90 -28.32 -3.41
N THR A 8 8.54 -28.70 -2.20
CA THR A 8 9.15 -28.19 -0.98
C THR A 8 10.51 -28.81 -0.78
N SER A 9 11.46 -28.00 -0.38
CA SER A 9 12.75 -28.53 0.12
C SER A 9 12.46 -29.42 1.35
N LYS A 10 13.34 -30.34 1.70
CA LYS A 10 13.19 -31.19 2.90
C LYS A 10 12.92 -30.37 4.17
N SER A 11 13.47 -29.13 4.25
CA SER A 11 13.25 -28.23 5.37
C SER A 11 11.84 -27.63 5.42
N THR A 12 11.23 -27.32 4.28
CA THR A 12 9.85 -26.79 4.25
C THR A 12 8.87 -27.86 4.71
N ASN A 13 9.00 -29.11 4.21
CA ASN A 13 8.16 -30.21 4.68
C ASN A 13 8.32 -30.43 6.19
N ALA A 14 9.52 -30.28 6.74
CA ALA A 14 9.76 -30.43 8.17
C ALA A 14 9.10 -29.30 8.98
N LEU A 15 9.08 -28.06 8.45
CA LEU A 15 8.39 -26.91 9.08
C LEU A 15 6.87 -27.10 9.04
N GLU A 16 6.30 -27.43 7.89
CA GLU A 16 4.86 -27.61 7.69
C GLU A 16 4.29 -28.80 8.52
N THR A 17 5.05 -29.87 8.64
CA THR A 17 4.66 -31.03 9.44
C THR A 17 4.88 -30.84 10.95
N GLY A 18 5.45 -29.72 11.38
CA GLY A 18 5.79 -29.46 12.78
C GLY A 18 7.00 -30.22 13.30
N ALA A 19 7.76 -30.88 12.41
CA ALA A 19 9.00 -31.58 12.77
C ALA A 19 10.17 -30.61 12.99
N ALA A 20 10.07 -29.35 12.50
CA ALA A 20 11.06 -28.31 12.68
C ALA A 20 10.44 -27.07 13.35
N LYS A 21 11.29 -26.25 13.96
CA LYS A 21 10.91 -25.02 14.65
C LYS A 21 11.65 -23.83 14.05
N ILE A 22 10.97 -22.69 14.00
CA ILE A 22 11.59 -21.40 13.67
C ILE A 22 11.93 -20.67 14.98
N TRP A 23 13.19 -20.40 15.17
CA TRP A 23 13.71 -19.59 16.27
C TRP A 23 13.99 -18.18 15.74
N GLN A 24 13.44 -17.16 16.39
CA GLN A 24 13.61 -15.77 15.99
C GLN A 24 14.16 -15.00 17.18
N LEU A 25 15.30 -14.36 17.02
CA LEU A 25 15.87 -13.43 17.97
C LEU A 25 16.04 -12.08 17.27
N LEU A 26 15.24 -11.11 17.69
CA LEU A 26 15.18 -9.79 17.09
C LEU A 26 15.61 -8.76 18.14
N VAL A 27 16.56 -7.90 17.77
CA VAL A 27 17.15 -6.90 18.66
C VAL A 27 17.12 -5.54 17.97
N GLY A 28 16.53 -4.54 18.64
CA GLY A 28 16.47 -3.15 18.15
C GLY A 28 16.87 -2.18 19.27
N VAL A 29 17.74 -1.22 18.99
CA VAL A 29 18.25 -0.30 19.99
C VAL A 29 18.13 1.14 19.53
N ASN A 30 17.22 1.91 20.13
CA ASN A 30 17.06 3.34 19.89
C ASN A 30 17.92 4.19 20.83
N GLN A 31 17.99 3.83 22.09
CA GLN A 31 18.63 4.62 23.13
C GLN A 31 19.78 3.84 23.79
N TYR A 32 20.85 4.55 24.10
CA TYR A 32 22.06 4.01 24.72
C TYR A 32 22.27 4.71 26.05
N GLU A 33 22.70 3.95 27.11
CA GLU A 33 23.03 4.50 28.38
C GLU A 33 24.27 5.41 28.32
N ASP A 34 25.20 5.07 27.44
CA ASP A 34 26.35 5.92 27.14
C ASP A 34 25.98 7.07 26.21
N LYS A 35 25.98 8.30 26.74
CA LYS A 35 25.69 9.52 25.98
C LYS A 35 26.64 9.80 24.80
N ASN A 36 27.78 9.12 24.75
CA ASN A 36 28.71 9.22 23.61
C ASN A 36 28.30 8.33 22.43
N ILE A 37 27.24 7.52 22.58
CA ILE A 37 26.61 6.78 21.49
C ILE A 37 25.29 7.51 21.20
N PRO A 38 25.11 8.15 20.03
CA PRO A 38 23.89 8.88 19.73
C PRO A 38 22.70 7.93 19.59
N GLY A 39 21.50 8.39 19.97
CA GLY A 39 20.27 7.64 19.77
C GLY A 39 19.89 7.49 18.29
N LEU A 40 19.10 6.47 17.98
CA LEU A 40 18.43 6.23 16.72
C LEU A 40 16.93 6.44 16.87
N ASN A 41 16.21 6.59 15.74
CA ASN A 41 14.79 6.93 15.80
C ASN A 41 13.88 5.70 15.68
N TYR A 42 14.26 4.73 14.85
CA TYR A 42 13.32 3.70 14.40
C TYR A 42 13.75 2.25 14.67
N SER A 43 14.93 1.99 15.21
CA SER A 43 15.44 0.62 15.42
C SER A 43 14.53 -0.25 16.30
N ALA A 44 13.88 0.32 17.31
CA ALA A 44 12.91 -0.40 18.13
C ALA A 44 11.62 -0.70 17.37
N GLN A 45 11.11 0.26 16.58
CA GLN A 45 9.95 0.09 15.69
C GLN A 45 10.25 -0.94 14.60
N ASP A 46 11.45 -0.90 14.03
CA ASP A 46 11.94 -1.88 13.04
C ASP A 46 11.91 -3.30 13.61
N CYS A 47 12.40 -3.45 14.85
CA CYS A 47 12.44 -4.72 15.53
C CYS A 47 11.02 -5.28 15.76
N GLN A 48 10.10 -4.46 16.27
CA GLN A 48 8.71 -4.86 16.50
C GLN A 48 7.97 -5.14 15.21
N GLY A 49 8.06 -4.23 14.22
CA GLY A 49 7.40 -4.40 12.91
C GLY A 49 7.89 -5.64 12.17
N LEU A 50 9.18 -5.94 12.26
CA LEU A 50 9.75 -7.16 11.68
C LEU A 50 9.25 -8.42 12.41
N ALA A 51 9.10 -8.38 13.74
CA ALA A 51 8.51 -9.48 14.49
C ALA A 51 7.08 -9.77 14.03
N ASP A 52 6.27 -8.73 13.82
CA ASP A 52 4.89 -8.84 13.35
C ASP A 52 4.82 -9.39 11.92
N ALA A 53 5.68 -8.88 11.02
CA ALA A 53 5.77 -9.37 9.64
C ALA A 53 6.19 -10.85 9.58
N LEU A 54 7.18 -11.25 10.37
CA LEU A 54 7.61 -12.65 10.48
C LEU A 54 6.51 -13.53 11.07
N LEU A 55 5.75 -13.05 12.04
CA LEU A 55 4.62 -13.79 12.61
C LEU A 55 3.58 -14.11 11.54
N LEU A 56 3.28 -13.16 10.66
CA LEU A 56 2.36 -13.34 9.54
C LEU A 56 2.95 -14.26 8.47
N ALA A 57 4.19 -14.04 8.04
CA ALA A 57 4.85 -14.87 7.03
C ALA A 57 4.97 -16.33 7.46
N THR A 58 5.13 -16.59 8.76
CA THR A 58 5.27 -17.93 9.33
C THR A 58 3.97 -18.48 9.91
N GLN A 59 2.82 -17.90 9.60
CA GLN A 59 1.52 -18.30 10.18
C GLN A 59 1.19 -19.76 9.88
N GLY A 60 1.59 -20.29 8.71
CA GLY A 60 1.42 -21.69 8.33
C GLY A 60 2.33 -22.68 9.05
N PHE A 61 3.35 -22.24 9.80
CA PHE A 61 4.30 -23.10 10.48
C PHE A 61 3.93 -23.29 11.96
N PRO A 62 3.69 -24.54 12.40
CA PRO A 62 3.10 -24.79 13.72
C PRO A 62 4.03 -24.54 14.90
N GLN A 63 5.35 -24.62 14.71
CA GLN A 63 6.32 -24.40 15.79
C GLN A 63 7.22 -23.20 15.54
N LYS A 64 7.10 -22.20 16.42
CA LYS A 64 7.94 -20.99 16.40
C LYS A 64 8.22 -20.49 17.81
N GLN A 65 9.36 -19.86 17.96
CA GLN A 65 9.78 -19.18 19.19
C GLN A 65 10.32 -17.81 18.83
N VAL A 66 9.66 -16.77 19.28
CA VAL A 66 10.05 -15.38 19.05
C VAL A 66 10.59 -14.80 20.36
N MET A 67 11.75 -14.18 20.28
CA MET A 67 12.39 -13.41 21.36
C MET A 67 12.71 -12.03 20.80
N VAL A 68 12.15 -11.02 21.43
CA VAL A 68 12.24 -9.62 20.97
C VAL A 68 12.83 -8.80 22.09
N HIS A 69 13.91 -8.08 21.79
CA HIS A 69 14.58 -7.17 22.71
C HIS A 69 14.67 -5.79 22.07
N HIS A 70 13.96 -4.82 22.61
CA HIS A 70 14.09 -3.42 22.20
C HIS A 70 13.69 -2.48 23.35
N ASP A 71 13.90 -1.19 23.20
CA ASP A 71 13.73 -0.16 24.24
C ASP A 71 12.36 -0.15 24.92
N PHE A 72 11.31 -0.69 24.26
CA PHE A 72 9.92 -0.66 24.76
C PHE A 72 9.40 -2.05 25.17
N THR A 73 10.25 -3.07 25.22
CA THR A 73 9.87 -4.41 25.70
C THR A 73 10.23 -4.60 27.18
N GLU A 74 9.58 -5.56 27.85
CA GLU A 74 9.95 -5.96 29.21
C GLU A 74 11.39 -6.48 29.30
N GLN A 75 11.89 -7.09 28.24
CA GLN A 75 13.26 -7.56 28.12
C GLN A 75 14.07 -6.58 27.28
N LEU A 76 14.65 -5.60 27.96
CA LEU A 76 15.51 -4.60 27.33
C LEU A 76 16.69 -5.23 26.57
N PRO A 77 17.20 -4.55 25.52
CA PRO A 77 18.29 -5.06 24.71
C PRO A 77 19.66 -4.92 25.40
N TYR A 78 19.77 -5.50 26.59
CA TYR A 78 21.01 -5.57 27.38
C TYR A 78 21.85 -6.78 26.98
N LEU A 79 23.16 -6.65 27.09
CA LEU A 79 24.11 -7.66 26.64
C LEU A 79 23.82 -9.07 27.22
N GLU A 80 23.59 -9.17 28.51
CA GLU A 80 23.32 -10.47 29.14
C GLU A 80 21.95 -11.04 28.78
N ALA A 81 20.93 -10.20 28.53
CA ALA A 81 19.62 -10.63 28.06
C ALA A 81 19.71 -11.22 26.64
N VAL A 82 20.40 -10.53 25.75
CA VAL A 82 20.61 -10.98 24.36
C VAL A 82 21.47 -12.25 24.32
N ARG A 83 22.58 -12.30 25.13
CA ARG A 83 23.40 -13.51 25.29
C ARG A 83 22.59 -14.69 25.83
N GLY A 84 21.73 -14.45 26.81
CA GLY A 84 20.85 -15.47 27.39
C GLY A 84 19.92 -16.07 26.31
N SER A 85 19.33 -15.22 25.46
CA SER A 85 18.49 -15.65 24.34
C SER A 85 19.28 -16.44 23.29
N LEU A 86 20.49 -15.99 22.93
CA LEU A 86 21.40 -16.70 22.02
C LEU A 86 21.80 -18.08 22.57
N ARG A 87 22.20 -18.16 23.84
CA ARG A 87 22.53 -19.44 24.49
C ARG A 87 21.33 -20.39 24.49
N LYS A 88 20.12 -19.87 24.79
CA LYS A 88 18.89 -20.68 24.74
C LYS A 88 18.64 -21.29 23.35
N ILE A 89 18.83 -20.51 22.29
CA ILE A 89 18.71 -20.99 20.92
C ILE A 89 19.78 -22.07 20.66
N ALA A 90 21.05 -21.75 20.93
CA ALA A 90 22.18 -22.65 20.64
C ALA A 90 22.07 -24.00 21.33
N THR A 91 21.49 -24.05 22.56
CA THR A 91 21.32 -25.29 23.34
C THR A 91 20.04 -26.05 23.05
N SER A 92 19.00 -25.38 22.51
CA SER A 92 17.66 -25.97 22.35
C SER A 92 17.29 -26.28 20.90
N ALA A 93 17.93 -25.63 19.94
CA ALA A 93 17.65 -25.86 18.55
C ALA A 93 18.11 -27.25 18.08
N LYS A 94 17.41 -27.77 17.07
CA LYS A 94 17.66 -29.08 16.45
C LYS A 94 18.18 -28.91 15.02
N PRO A 95 18.82 -29.94 14.42
CA PRO A 95 19.38 -29.83 13.08
C PRO A 95 18.38 -29.41 11.99
N GLN A 96 17.12 -29.78 12.12
CA GLN A 96 16.05 -29.42 11.18
C GLN A 96 15.47 -28.01 11.39
N ASP A 97 15.83 -27.32 12.48
CA ASP A 97 15.29 -26.01 12.83
C ASP A 97 15.93 -24.90 11.97
N THR A 98 15.22 -23.78 11.88
CA THR A 98 15.71 -22.53 11.28
C THR A 98 15.91 -21.50 12.37
N VAL A 99 17.05 -20.81 12.37
CA VAL A 99 17.34 -19.70 13.27
C VAL A 99 17.41 -18.40 12.49
N ILE A 100 16.69 -17.38 12.93
CA ILE A 100 16.71 -16.03 12.38
C ILE A 100 17.21 -15.10 13.50
N PHE A 101 18.32 -14.42 13.22
CA PHE A 101 18.85 -13.33 14.05
C PHE A 101 18.73 -12.02 13.29
N TYR A 102 18.13 -11.02 13.92
CA TYR A 102 18.04 -9.66 13.39
C TYR A 102 18.59 -8.66 14.42
N PHE A 103 19.31 -7.67 13.90
CA PHE A 103 19.79 -6.55 14.70
C PHE A 103 19.59 -5.24 13.95
N SER A 104 18.98 -4.23 14.62
CA SER A 104 18.92 -2.83 14.19
C SER A 104 19.51 -1.96 15.28
N GLY A 105 20.56 -1.21 14.94
CA GLY A 105 21.29 -0.40 15.91
C GLY A 105 22.68 -0.01 15.40
N HIS A 106 23.49 0.57 16.29
CA HIS A 106 24.87 0.91 15.94
C HIS A 106 25.79 -0.32 15.95
N GLY A 107 26.63 -0.43 14.91
CA GLY A 107 27.77 -1.32 14.87
C GLY A 107 29.05 -0.49 14.93
N ILE A 108 29.96 -0.73 15.86
CA ILE A 108 31.20 0.02 16.06
C ILE A 108 32.38 -0.95 16.00
N ILE A 109 33.52 -0.48 15.53
CA ILE A 109 34.77 -1.24 15.57
C ILE A 109 35.57 -0.81 16.79
N ASP A 110 35.98 -1.78 17.59
CA ASP A 110 36.81 -1.51 18.76
C ASP A 110 38.30 -1.34 18.40
N ALA A 111 39.11 -0.94 19.37
CA ALA A 111 40.55 -0.74 19.20
C ALA A 111 41.30 -1.99 18.76
N SER A 112 40.72 -3.18 18.91
CA SER A 112 41.25 -4.46 18.46
C SER A 112 40.72 -4.86 17.09
N ALA A 113 40.12 -3.94 16.36
CA ALA A 113 39.51 -4.14 15.06
C ALA A 113 38.34 -5.16 15.06
N ARG A 114 37.62 -5.35 16.17
CA ARG A 114 36.47 -6.23 16.25
C ARG A 114 35.20 -5.45 16.02
N VAL A 115 34.29 -6.02 15.21
CA VAL A 115 32.94 -5.48 15.01
C VAL A 115 32.09 -5.78 16.23
N VAL A 116 31.55 -4.74 16.84
CA VAL A 116 30.72 -4.80 18.05
C VAL A 116 29.33 -4.23 17.73
N LEU A 117 28.29 -5.00 17.94
CA LEU A 117 26.91 -4.56 17.91
C LEU A 117 26.58 -3.90 19.26
N CYS A 118 26.25 -2.60 19.22
CA CYS A 118 26.02 -1.82 20.41
C CYS A 118 24.60 -2.09 20.94
N LEU A 119 24.56 -2.56 22.17
CA LEU A 119 23.33 -2.77 22.92
C LEU A 119 23.08 -1.58 23.86
N GLN A 120 21.93 -1.53 24.51
CA GLN A 120 21.54 -0.38 25.34
C GLN A 120 22.56 -0.06 26.44
N ASP A 121 23.13 -1.10 27.06
CA ASP A 121 24.17 -1.03 28.12
C ASP A 121 25.60 -0.99 27.56
N THR A 122 25.78 -0.73 26.29
CA THR A 122 27.13 -0.64 25.66
C THR A 122 27.79 0.69 26.02
N HIS A 123 29.03 0.62 26.50
CA HIS A 123 29.89 1.77 26.76
C HIS A 123 31.01 1.92 25.75
N LYS A 124 31.08 3.08 25.09
CA LYS A 124 32.04 3.39 24.03
C LYS A 124 33.50 3.22 24.52
N ALA A 125 33.77 3.54 25.77
CA ALA A 125 35.11 3.38 26.36
C ALA A 125 35.52 1.92 26.52
N ASN A 126 34.58 0.96 26.51
CA ASN A 126 34.86 -0.47 26.73
C ASN A 126 33.97 -1.36 25.83
N LEU A 127 33.94 -1.08 24.53
CA LEU A 127 33.10 -1.76 23.53
C LEU A 127 33.22 -3.28 23.61
N GLY A 128 34.45 -3.79 23.70
CA GLY A 128 34.69 -5.23 23.69
C GLY A 128 34.17 -6.02 24.89
N ALA A 129 33.89 -5.35 26.02
CA ALA A 129 33.32 -6.00 27.18
C ALA A 129 31.82 -5.73 27.35
N THR A 130 31.32 -4.63 26.84
CA THR A 130 29.95 -4.15 27.07
C THR A 130 29.04 -4.28 25.84
N GLY A 131 29.56 -4.55 24.64
CA GLY A 131 28.77 -4.78 23.45
C GLY A 131 28.86 -6.24 22.99
N LEU A 132 27.95 -6.62 22.11
CA LEU A 132 27.92 -7.95 21.51
C LEU A 132 28.91 -8.03 20.33
N SER A 133 30.04 -8.72 20.50
CA SER A 133 30.96 -8.94 19.41
C SER A 133 30.31 -9.79 18.31
N LEU A 134 30.42 -9.36 17.03
CA LEU A 134 29.96 -10.15 15.90
C LEU A 134 30.64 -11.53 15.85
N GLN A 135 31.91 -11.61 16.25
CA GLN A 135 32.61 -12.88 16.34
C GLN A 135 31.99 -13.82 17.36
N GLU A 136 31.60 -13.32 18.54
CA GLU A 136 30.88 -14.07 19.57
C GLU A 136 29.54 -14.60 19.05
N LEU A 137 28.74 -13.73 18.39
CA LEU A 137 27.48 -14.11 17.76
C LEU A 137 27.68 -15.26 16.77
N LEU A 138 28.64 -15.11 15.84
CA LEU A 138 28.90 -16.12 14.81
C LEU A 138 29.45 -17.43 15.38
N GLN A 139 30.28 -17.38 16.43
CA GLN A 139 30.76 -18.57 17.14
C GLN A 139 29.59 -19.29 17.85
N THR A 140 28.69 -18.54 18.48
CA THR A 140 27.49 -19.13 19.11
C THR A 140 26.59 -19.81 18.07
N LEU A 141 26.40 -19.19 16.92
CA LEU A 141 25.67 -19.80 15.78
C LEU A 141 26.42 -20.99 15.18
N GLU A 142 27.75 -21.02 15.20
CA GLU A 142 28.55 -22.15 14.72
C GLU A 142 28.36 -23.41 15.62
N THR A 143 28.17 -23.21 16.92
CA THR A 143 27.89 -24.30 17.86
C THR A 143 26.41 -24.71 17.88
N CYS A 144 25.54 -23.91 17.30
CA CYS A 144 24.11 -24.21 17.23
C CYS A 144 23.85 -25.36 16.24
N PRO A 145 23.10 -26.41 16.62
CA PRO A 145 22.82 -27.57 15.76
C PRO A 145 21.99 -27.22 14.52
N ALA A 146 21.22 -26.12 14.53
CA ALA A 146 20.34 -25.73 13.42
C ALA A 146 21.13 -25.58 12.11
N GLN A 147 20.69 -26.29 11.07
CA GLN A 147 21.36 -26.27 9.77
C GLN A 147 21.05 -25.02 8.95
N GLN A 148 19.92 -24.37 9.22
CA GLN A 148 19.52 -23.13 8.56
C GLN A 148 19.64 -21.95 9.51
N GLN A 149 20.47 -20.98 9.16
CA GLN A 149 20.78 -19.81 9.98
C GLN A 149 20.76 -18.55 9.14
N VAL A 150 19.92 -17.61 9.52
CA VAL A 150 19.73 -16.32 8.86
C VAL A 150 20.19 -15.23 9.78
N VAL A 151 21.00 -14.32 9.28
CA VAL A 151 21.48 -13.14 10.01
C VAL A 151 21.15 -11.89 9.19
N TRP A 152 20.33 -11.02 9.74
CA TRP A 152 20.00 -9.73 9.15
C TRP A 152 20.54 -8.61 10.01
N LEU A 153 21.36 -7.74 9.42
CA LEU A 153 22.02 -6.65 10.12
C LEU A 153 21.65 -5.30 9.48
N ASP A 154 20.87 -4.52 10.18
CA ASP A 154 20.63 -3.11 9.91
C ASP A 154 21.49 -2.27 10.86
N ALA A 155 22.82 -2.36 10.66
CA ALA A 155 23.80 -1.81 11.56
C ALA A 155 24.78 -0.83 10.89
N CYS A 156 24.48 -0.43 9.65
CA CYS A 156 25.31 0.50 8.91
C CYS A 156 24.77 1.92 9.09
N HIS A 157 25.51 2.78 9.63
CA HIS A 157 25.22 4.05 10.27
C HIS A 157 24.40 5.06 9.50
N SER A 158 23.32 5.57 10.11
CA SER A 158 22.72 6.87 9.80
C SER A 158 23.73 7.98 10.17
N GLY A 159 24.05 8.80 9.20
CA GLY A 159 24.74 10.07 9.21
C GLY A 159 25.39 10.56 10.49
N GLY A 160 26.65 10.30 10.70
CA GLY A 160 27.46 10.98 11.70
C GLY A 160 28.37 10.12 12.56
N MET A 161 28.23 8.79 12.53
CA MET A 161 29.16 7.87 13.21
C MET A 161 30.03 7.06 12.26
N THR A 162 30.34 7.56 11.09
CA THR A 162 31.56 7.21 10.42
C THR A 162 32.68 7.52 11.42
N LEU A 163 33.14 6.45 12.09
CA LEU A 163 34.44 6.50 12.78
C LEU A 163 34.64 7.69 13.76
N PHE A 164 33.80 7.78 14.80
CA PHE A 164 34.21 8.54 15.98
C PHE A 164 35.37 7.80 16.68
N GLY A 165 36.54 7.88 16.09
CA GLY A 165 37.75 7.30 16.65
C GLY A 165 39.02 7.72 15.97
N ALA A 166 38.96 8.38 14.82
CA ALA A 166 40.13 8.84 14.11
C ALA A 166 39.99 10.25 13.53
N LYS A 167 40.13 11.28 14.38
CA LYS A 167 40.85 12.48 13.97
C LYS A 167 42.33 12.12 14.08
N GLY A 168 42.86 11.52 13.06
CA GLY A 168 44.25 11.22 12.91
C GLY A 168 44.49 10.62 11.53
N ASP A 169 45.24 11.33 10.71
CA ASP A 169 45.69 10.94 9.39
C ASP A 169 46.20 9.48 9.34
N ASN A 170 45.33 8.56 9.00
CA ASN A 170 45.78 7.19 8.68
C ASN A 170 44.86 6.56 7.61
N GLU A 171 45.49 6.13 6.53
CA GLU A 171 44.96 5.42 5.37
C GLU A 171 44.30 4.04 5.66
N ASN A 172 43.84 3.78 6.88
CA ASN A 172 43.26 2.51 7.33
C ASN A 172 41.69 2.51 7.42
N GLU A 173 41.04 3.54 6.93
CA GLU A 173 39.56 3.66 7.03
C GLU A 173 38.79 2.66 6.16
N GLY A 174 39.38 2.14 5.06
CA GLY A 174 38.80 1.10 4.21
C GLY A 174 38.74 -0.31 4.83
N ASN A 175 39.24 -0.52 6.05
CA ASN A 175 39.45 -1.88 6.59
C ASN A 175 38.27 -2.44 7.40
N SER A 176 37.34 -1.62 7.83
CA SER A 176 36.37 -1.98 8.87
C SER A 176 35.15 -2.76 8.36
N THR A 177 34.54 -2.33 7.26
CA THR A 177 33.41 -3.05 6.67
C THR A 177 33.88 -4.31 5.97
N ASN A 178 35.13 -4.32 5.49
CA ASN A 178 35.78 -5.52 4.97
C ASN A 178 35.88 -6.62 6.03
N GLN A 179 36.12 -6.28 7.30
CA GLN A 179 36.19 -7.26 8.38
C GLN A 179 34.83 -7.90 8.67
N LEU A 180 33.74 -7.10 8.75
CA LEU A 180 32.39 -7.60 8.91
C LEU A 180 32.03 -8.57 7.77
N VAL A 181 32.23 -8.14 6.55
CA VAL A 181 31.96 -8.97 5.34
C VAL A 181 32.83 -10.23 5.34
N ASN A 182 34.09 -10.13 5.70
CA ASN A 182 35.02 -11.28 5.75
C ASN A 182 34.64 -12.29 6.84
N LEU A 183 34.23 -11.84 8.02
CA LEU A 183 33.75 -12.73 9.10
C LEU A 183 32.48 -13.48 8.65
N LEU A 184 31.53 -12.79 8.04
CA LEU A 184 30.31 -13.40 7.53
C LEU A 184 30.60 -14.38 6.38
N ARG A 185 31.51 -14.05 5.45
CA ARG A 185 31.96 -14.97 4.39
C ARG A 185 32.64 -16.21 4.95
N GLN A 186 33.54 -16.05 5.92
CA GLN A 186 34.20 -17.18 6.59
C GLN A 186 33.16 -18.09 7.27
N ARG A 187 32.11 -17.49 7.88
CA ARG A 187 31.02 -18.27 8.47
C ARG A 187 30.19 -18.97 7.42
N ALA A 188 29.86 -18.31 6.31
CA ALA A 188 29.14 -18.89 5.18
C ALA A 188 29.86 -20.07 4.58
N ALA A 189 31.19 -19.94 4.38
CA ALA A 189 32.03 -21.01 3.84
C ALA A 189 32.05 -22.28 4.71
N LYS A 190 31.81 -22.15 6.01
CA LYS A 190 31.73 -23.30 6.95
C LYS A 190 30.34 -23.96 6.98
N SER A 191 29.29 -23.34 6.45
CA SER A 191 27.92 -23.85 6.56
C SER A 191 27.09 -23.57 5.30
N LYS A 192 26.60 -24.63 4.68
CA LYS A 192 25.75 -24.55 3.48
C LYS A 192 24.37 -23.92 3.72
N GLY A 193 23.94 -23.75 4.99
CA GLY A 193 22.63 -23.19 5.36
C GLY A 193 22.75 -21.83 6.03
N PHE A 194 23.90 -21.15 5.95
CA PHE A 194 24.08 -19.81 6.49
C PHE A 194 23.80 -18.75 5.44
N TYR A 195 22.96 -17.77 5.81
CA TYR A 195 22.52 -16.69 4.95
C TYR A 195 22.55 -15.35 5.70
N ALA A 196 23.28 -14.37 5.19
CA ALA A 196 23.30 -13.06 5.81
C ALA A 196 22.90 -11.95 4.83
N LEU A 197 22.13 -10.97 5.33
CA LEU A 197 21.82 -9.72 4.66
C LEU A 197 22.31 -8.55 5.51
N LEU A 198 22.94 -7.60 4.83
CA LEU A 198 23.36 -6.31 5.37
C LEU A 198 22.52 -5.21 4.75
N SER A 199 22.20 -4.17 5.50
CA SER A 199 21.38 -3.05 5.02
C SER A 199 22.08 -2.21 3.96
N CYS A 200 23.40 -2.19 3.93
CA CYS A 200 24.17 -1.44 2.94
C CYS A 200 25.52 -2.11 2.62
N ASP A 201 26.16 -1.68 1.54
CA ASP A 201 27.52 -2.07 1.20
C ASP A 201 28.56 -1.21 1.93
N GLN A 202 29.81 -1.50 1.69
CA GLN A 202 30.95 -0.79 2.28
C GLN A 202 30.86 0.73 2.00
N ASP A 203 31.21 1.54 3.00
CA ASP A 203 31.25 3.00 2.95
C ASP A 203 29.90 3.67 2.60
N GLN A 204 28.81 2.92 2.72
CA GLN A 204 27.44 3.42 2.56
C GLN A 204 26.73 3.59 3.89
N LEU A 205 25.66 4.37 3.88
CA LEU A 205 24.80 4.61 5.03
C LEU A 205 23.51 3.80 4.91
N SER A 206 22.96 3.36 6.03
CA SER A 206 21.58 2.90 6.13
C SER A 206 20.71 4.06 6.52
N TRP A 207 19.72 4.38 5.65
CA TRP A 207 18.87 5.54 5.82
C TRP A 207 17.60 5.22 6.59
N GLU A 208 17.21 6.14 7.48
CA GLU A 208 15.91 6.17 8.14
C GLU A 208 15.04 7.25 7.51
N PHE A 209 13.79 6.91 7.20
CA PHE A 209 12.84 7.86 6.63
C PHE A 209 11.62 8.02 7.54
N PRO A 210 11.36 9.25 8.06
CA PRO A 210 10.23 9.51 8.93
C PRO A 210 8.86 9.16 8.34
N GLU A 211 8.68 9.22 7.02
CA GLU A 211 7.44 8.81 6.37
C GLU A 211 7.22 7.31 6.43
N LEU A 212 8.28 6.54 6.39
CA LEU A 212 8.22 5.08 6.53
C LEU A 212 8.10 4.66 7.99
N GLU A 213 8.48 5.57 8.93
CA GLU A 213 8.58 5.30 10.37
C GLU A 213 9.53 4.14 10.68
N HIS A 214 10.46 3.88 9.76
CA HIS A 214 11.38 2.75 9.74
C HIS A 214 12.71 3.09 9.05
N GLY A 215 13.71 2.26 9.31
CA GLY A 215 14.87 2.14 8.44
C GLY A 215 14.47 1.60 7.07
N LEU A 216 15.05 2.16 6.01
CA LEU A 216 14.67 1.84 4.63
C LEU A 216 14.83 0.35 4.30
N PHE A 217 15.93 -0.25 4.73
CA PHE A 217 16.20 -1.67 4.57
C PHE A 217 15.16 -2.53 5.27
N THR A 218 14.90 -2.25 6.55
CA THR A 218 13.97 -3.02 7.36
C THR A 218 12.53 -2.83 6.90
N TYR A 219 12.14 -1.63 6.45
CA TYR A 219 10.85 -1.41 5.85
C TYR A 219 10.60 -2.36 4.68
N TYR A 220 11.53 -2.45 3.72
CA TYR A 220 11.36 -3.34 2.57
C TYR A 220 11.54 -4.81 2.93
N LEU A 221 12.31 -5.14 3.96
CA LEU A 221 12.37 -6.49 4.50
C LEU A 221 11.00 -6.95 5.01
N MET A 222 10.31 -6.08 5.77
CA MET A 222 8.94 -6.33 6.24
C MET A 222 7.95 -6.46 5.08
N GLN A 223 7.97 -5.52 4.13
CA GLN A 223 7.06 -5.58 2.97
C GLN A 223 7.25 -6.87 2.16
N GLY A 224 8.49 -7.27 1.95
CA GLY A 224 8.82 -8.53 1.29
C GLY A 224 8.25 -9.75 2.02
N LEU A 225 8.37 -9.79 3.35
CA LEU A 225 7.81 -10.84 4.21
C LEU A 225 6.28 -10.83 4.26
N LEU A 226 5.66 -9.66 4.11
CA LEU A 226 4.20 -9.53 3.99
C LEU A 226 3.65 -9.97 2.63
N GLY A 227 4.53 -10.45 1.73
CA GLY A 227 4.15 -11.12 0.49
C GLY A 227 4.66 -10.47 -0.79
N ASP A 228 5.29 -9.26 -0.75
CA ASP A 228 5.78 -8.61 -1.98
C ASP A 228 6.98 -9.31 -2.61
N ALA A 229 7.72 -10.09 -1.82
CA ALA A 229 8.82 -10.92 -2.30
C ALA A 229 8.40 -12.37 -2.60
N ALA A 230 7.11 -12.69 -2.45
CA ALA A 230 6.63 -14.05 -2.72
C ALA A 230 6.73 -14.39 -4.21
N ASP A 231 7.07 -15.62 -4.49
CA ASP A 231 7.00 -16.17 -5.83
C ASP A 231 5.56 -16.43 -6.28
N THR A 232 5.38 -16.98 -7.48
CA THR A 232 4.06 -17.31 -8.05
C THR A 232 3.29 -18.37 -7.26
N GLN A 233 3.97 -19.10 -6.37
CA GLN A 233 3.37 -20.11 -5.49
C GLN A 233 3.12 -19.57 -4.08
N GLY A 234 3.36 -18.29 -3.85
CA GLY A 234 3.21 -17.66 -2.55
C GLY A 234 4.35 -17.95 -1.58
N VAL A 235 5.47 -18.53 -2.05
CA VAL A 235 6.62 -18.87 -1.22
C VAL A 235 7.58 -17.67 -1.14
N ILE A 236 7.99 -17.33 0.06
CA ILE A 236 8.97 -16.26 0.33
C ILE A 236 10.28 -16.95 0.68
N ASP A 237 11.21 -16.98 -0.27
CA ASP A 237 12.56 -17.49 -0.03
C ASP A 237 13.57 -16.35 0.19
N ALA A 238 14.74 -16.70 0.71
CA ALA A 238 15.76 -15.72 1.08
C ALA A 238 16.32 -14.96 -0.12
N ASP A 239 16.42 -15.59 -1.28
CA ASP A 239 16.95 -14.96 -2.50
C ASP A 239 15.92 -14.03 -3.14
N GLY A 240 14.65 -14.43 -3.18
CA GLY A 240 13.54 -13.58 -3.63
C GLY A 240 13.39 -12.35 -2.73
N LEU A 241 13.45 -12.56 -1.42
CA LEU A 241 13.42 -11.47 -0.43
C LEU A 241 14.59 -10.50 -0.62
N TYR A 242 15.83 -10.99 -0.77
CA TYR A 242 16.96 -10.13 -1.05
C TYR A 242 16.79 -9.33 -2.33
N LYS A 243 16.39 -9.98 -3.44
CA LYS A 243 16.17 -9.31 -4.73
C LYS A 243 15.14 -8.18 -4.61
N TYR A 244 14.06 -8.43 -3.91
CA TYR A 244 13.02 -7.44 -3.65
C TYR A 244 13.57 -6.27 -2.83
N VAL A 245 14.18 -6.53 -1.67
CA VAL A 245 14.76 -5.49 -0.79
C VAL A 245 15.80 -4.64 -1.54
N TYR A 246 16.70 -5.28 -2.28
CA TYR A 246 17.71 -4.60 -3.08
C TYR A 246 17.09 -3.63 -4.09
N GLN A 247 16.15 -4.10 -4.90
CA GLN A 247 15.51 -3.29 -5.94
C GLN A 247 14.71 -2.12 -5.37
N GLN A 248 13.94 -2.37 -4.30
CA GLN A 248 13.10 -1.34 -3.70
C GLN A 248 13.93 -0.27 -2.98
N THR A 249 14.99 -0.66 -2.27
CA THR A 249 15.89 0.29 -1.61
C THR A 249 16.53 1.25 -2.63
N LEU A 250 17.07 0.73 -3.72
CA LEU A 250 17.66 1.57 -4.77
C LEU A 250 16.63 2.48 -5.43
N SER A 251 15.45 1.93 -5.75
CA SER A 251 14.37 2.69 -6.37
C SER A 251 13.88 3.82 -5.47
N TYR A 252 13.78 3.60 -4.17
CA TYR A 252 13.34 4.62 -3.22
C TYR A 252 14.34 5.78 -3.13
N ILE A 253 15.63 5.48 -3.00
CA ILE A 253 16.70 6.51 -2.98
C ILE A 253 16.68 7.34 -4.27
N ASP A 254 16.59 6.69 -5.44
CA ASP A 254 16.56 7.39 -6.72
C ASP A 254 15.33 8.32 -6.83
N LYS A 255 14.14 7.84 -6.50
CA LYS A 255 12.90 8.64 -6.51
C LYS A 255 12.98 9.82 -5.54
N THR A 256 13.54 9.61 -4.34
CA THR A 256 13.72 10.69 -3.35
C THR A 256 14.69 11.74 -3.88
N ASN A 257 15.80 11.33 -4.49
CA ASN A 257 16.78 12.25 -5.06
C ASN A 257 16.20 13.03 -6.26
N GLN A 258 15.37 12.40 -7.09
CA GLN A 258 14.64 13.13 -8.15
C GLN A 258 13.74 14.24 -7.56
N GLN A 259 13.03 13.95 -6.47
CA GLN A 259 12.21 14.94 -5.77
C GLN A 259 13.07 16.08 -5.21
N LEU A 260 14.21 15.79 -4.58
CA LEU A 260 15.12 16.80 -4.05
C LEU A 260 15.70 17.70 -5.14
N ARG A 261 16.07 17.13 -6.30
CA ARG A 261 16.55 17.92 -7.46
C ARG A 261 15.52 18.92 -7.93
N LEU A 262 14.24 18.53 -8.04
CA LEU A 262 13.17 19.44 -8.42
C LEU A 262 12.95 20.53 -7.38
N ILE A 263 12.92 20.18 -6.09
CA ILE A 263 12.82 21.17 -5.00
C ILE A 263 13.99 22.17 -5.06
N ASN A 264 15.20 21.67 -5.25
CA ASN A 264 16.39 22.52 -5.36
C ASN A 264 16.34 23.44 -6.60
N GLN A 265 15.85 22.94 -7.73
CA GLN A 265 15.65 23.74 -8.93
C GLN A 265 14.61 24.85 -8.70
N GLN A 266 13.50 24.50 -8.07
CA GLN A 266 12.43 25.43 -7.70
C GLN A 266 12.95 26.50 -6.73
N ASN A 267 13.68 26.12 -5.67
CA ASN A 267 14.27 27.05 -4.72
C ASN A 267 15.19 28.08 -5.39
N ARG A 268 16.03 27.63 -6.32
CA ARG A 268 16.91 28.54 -7.10
C ARG A 268 16.11 29.54 -7.93
N SER A 269 14.99 29.10 -8.53
CA SER A 269 14.14 29.99 -9.37
C SER A 269 13.47 31.12 -8.59
N ILE A 270 13.28 30.94 -7.27
CA ILE A 270 12.69 31.94 -6.36
C ILE A 270 13.73 32.64 -5.46
N GLY A 271 15.04 32.44 -5.75
CA GLY A 271 16.14 33.12 -5.06
C GLY A 271 16.56 32.49 -3.73
N ILE A 272 16.08 31.30 -3.39
CA ILE A 272 16.54 30.54 -2.21
C ILE A 272 17.85 29.83 -2.58
N THR A 273 18.93 30.19 -1.89
CA THR A 273 20.27 29.61 -2.15
C THR A 273 20.53 28.31 -1.44
N GLN A 274 19.76 27.98 -0.39
CA GLN A 274 19.90 26.73 0.33
C GLN A 274 19.43 25.56 -0.54
N ALA A 275 20.33 24.62 -0.79
CA ALA A 275 20.02 23.37 -1.49
C ALA A 275 19.96 22.20 -0.50
N TYR A 276 19.01 21.31 -0.69
CA TYR A 276 18.95 20.05 0.02
C TYR A 276 19.93 19.05 -0.58
N GLN A 277 20.68 18.37 0.27
CA GLN A 277 21.63 17.36 -0.14
C GLN A 277 20.88 16.09 -0.59
N GLU A 278 21.34 15.49 -1.68
CA GLU A 278 20.84 14.18 -2.13
C GLU A 278 21.31 13.07 -1.19
N TYR A 279 20.48 12.05 -1.03
CA TYR A 279 20.85 10.84 -0.28
C TYR A 279 21.89 10.04 -1.04
N SER A 280 22.92 9.61 -0.35
CA SER A 280 23.91 8.68 -0.92
C SER A 280 23.29 7.30 -1.15
N LEU A 281 23.92 6.53 -2.02
CA LEU A 281 23.46 5.20 -2.37
C LEU A 281 23.45 4.28 -1.13
N GLN A 282 22.40 3.49 -1.00
CA GLN A 282 22.29 2.40 -0.05
C GLN A 282 22.03 1.12 -0.82
N THR A 283 22.97 0.18 -0.78
CA THR A 283 22.95 -1.06 -1.54
C THR A 283 22.93 -2.25 -0.59
N PRO A 284 21.78 -2.87 -0.33
CA PRO A 284 21.70 -4.06 0.50
C PRO A 284 22.62 -5.17 -0.04
N LYS A 285 23.33 -5.84 0.85
CA LYS A 285 24.32 -6.84 0.48
C LYS A 285 23.96 -8.23 1.01
N ARG A 286 24.06 -9.22 0.13
CA ARG A 286 23.87 -10.62 0.46
C ARG A 286 25.20 -11.35 0.63
N ILE A 287 25.30 -12.17 1.66
CA ILE A 287 26.41 -13.07 1.88
C ILE A 287 25.87 -14.48 2.09
N VAL A 288 26.14 -15.35 1.14
CA VAL A 288 25.70 -16.74 1.14
C VAL A 288 26.73 -17.58 0.43
N GLU A 289 26.98 -18.78 0.94
CA GLU A 289 27.70 -19.82 0.25
C GLU A 289 26.94 -21.14 0.39
N GLY A 290 26.71 -21.81 -0.73
CA GLY A 290 25.95 -23.07 -0.75
C GLY A 290 24.85 -23.09 -1.77
N VAL A 291 24.30 -24.26 -2.00
CA VAL A 291 23.20 -24.51 -2.93
C VAL A 291 22.01 -25.00 -2.14
N GLY A 292 20.91 -24.27 -2.18
CA GLY A 292 19.65 -24.66 -1.55
C GLY A 292 18.69 -23.49 -1.38
N GLN A 293 17.40 -23.75 -1.55
CA GLN A 293 16.38 -22.76 -1.32
C GLN A 293 16.11 -22.66 0.18
N LEU A 294 16.29 -21.46 0.75
CA LEU A 294 15.95 -21.18 2.15
C LEU A 294 14.60 -20.48 2.21
N ILE A 295 13.58 -21.20 2.66
CA ILE A 295 12.23 -20.67 2.78
C ILE A 295 12.06 -19.98 4.12
N LEU A 296 11.63 -18.72 4.08
CA LEU A 296 11.43 -17.84 5.22
C LEU A 296 9.97 -17.74 5.63
N GLY A 297 9.06 -17.94 4.68
CA GLY A 297 7.64 -17.82 4.95
C GLY A 297 6.77 -18.11 3.75
N LEU A 298 5.46 -17.95 3.98
CA LEU A 298 4.44 -18.03 2.95
C LEU A 298 3.65 -16.71 2.94
N LYS A 299 3.18 -16.32 1.77
CA LYS A 299 2.30 -15.15 1.64
C LYS A 299 1.06 -15.35 2.49
N SER A 300 0.78 -14.39 3.37
CA SER A 300 -0.43 -14.41 4.18
C SER A 300 -1.64 -14.02 3.33
N SER A 301 -2.77 -14.72 3.52
CA SER A 301 -4.06 -14.35 2.93
C SER A 301 -4.67 -13.09 3.56
N LYS A 302 -4.13 -12.59 4.67
CA LYS A 302 -4.56 -11.32 5.25
C LYS A 302 -4.03 -10.18 4.40
N GLY A 303 -4.94 -9.46 3.74
CA GLY A 303 -4.62 -8.32 2.89
C GLY A 303 -3.78 -7.26 3.63
N LYS A 304 -2.86 -6.63 2.91
CA LYS A 304 -2.10 -5.48 3.41
C LYS A 304 -3.05 -4.34 3.73
N GLN A 305 -2.91 -3.75 4.91
CA GLN A 305 -3.45 -2.42 5.13
C GLN A 305 -2.52 -1.41 4.44
N HIS A 306 -2.95 -0.91 3.29
CA HIS A 306 -2.27 0.20 2.65
C HIS A 306 -2.54 1.50 3.40
N PRO A 307 -1.59 2.47 3.39
CA PRO A 307 -1.85 3.78 3.95
C PRO A 307 -3.11 4.37 3.31
N LEU A 308 -3.99 4.90 4.13
CA LEU A 308 -5.26 5.47 3.68
C LEU A 308 -4.99 6.65 2.74
N ARG A 309 -5.64 6.65 1.57
CA ARG A 309 -5.51 7.69 0.56
C ARG A 309 -6.89 8.20 0.19
N LYS A 310 -7.16 9.47 0.43
CA LYS A 310 -8.45 10.09 0.08
C LYS A 310 -8.27 11.20 -0.95
N ALA A 311 -9.18 11.27 -1.89
CA ALA A 311 -9.23 12.35 -2.87
C ALA A 311 -10.60 13.01 -2.89
N LEU A 312 -10.60 14.33 -3.08
CA LEU A 312 -11.80 15.11 -3.36
C LEU A 312 -11.61 15.82 -4.70
N VAL A 313 -12.50 15.51 -5.63
CA VAL A 313 -12.54 16.15 -6.94
C VAL A 313 -13.77 17.05 -7.02
N ILE A 314 -13.57 18.34 -7.24
CA ILE A 314 -14.65 19.32 -7.38
C ILE A 314 -14.60 19.88 -8.80
N GLU A 315 -15.66 19.67 -9.55
CA GLU A 315 -15.82 20.18 -10.90
C GLU A 315 -16.90 21.27 -10.92
N GLY A 316 -16.45 22.51 -10.90
CA GLY A 316 -17.30 23.72 -10.94
C GLY A 316 -17.60 24.20 -12.36
N LEU A 317 -16.80 23.80 -13.34
CA LEU A 317 -17.03 24.09 -14.75
C LEU A 317 -18.06 23.11 -15.36
N HIS A 318 -18.09 23.00 -16.69
CA HIS A 318 -18.89 21.95 -17.33
C HIS A 318 -18.30 20.55 -17.08
N LYS A 319 -19.14 19.53 -17.18
CA LYS A 319 -18.73 18.15 -16.97
C LYS A 319 -17.73 17.70 -18.04
N SER A 320 -16.63 17.08 -17.61
CA SER A 320 -15.53 16.66 -18.47
C SER A 320 -15.31 15.15 -18.42
N ASP A 321 -15.29 14.50 -19.58
CA ASP A 321 -14.94 13.09 -19.70
C ASP A 321 -13.47 12.83 -19.30
N ALA A 322 -12.59 13.79 -19.56
CA ALA A 322 -11.20 13.70 -19.13
C ALA A 322 -11.06 13.74 -17.59
N CYS A 323 -11.86 14.56 -16.91
CA CYS A 323 -11.91 14.59 -15.45
C CYS A 323 -12.39 13.23 -14.89
N GLN A 324 -13.40 12.62 -15.48
CA GLN A 324 -13.86 11.29 -15.11
C GLN A 324 -12.76 10.23 -15.31
N GLY A 325 -12.02 10.31 -16.42
CA GLY A 325 -10.87 9.43 -16.65
C GLY A 325 -9.75 9.58 -15.62
N ILE A 326 -9.50 10.81 -15.13
CA ILE A 326 -8.55 11.06 -14.03
C ILE A 326 -9.05 10.41 -12.73
N ILE A 327 -10.33 10.60 -12.38
CA ILE A 327 -10.96 9.99 -11.20
C ILE A 327 -10.77 8.47 -11.21
N GLU A 328 -10.99 7.84 -12.36
CA GLU A 328 -10.81 6.39 -12.50
C GLU A 328 -9.37 5.96 -12.23
N ILE A 329 -8.38 6.64 -12.82
CA ILE A 329 -6.97 6.33 -12.61
C ILE A 329 -6.58 6.53 -11.14
N LEU A 330 -7.05 7.60 -10.50
CA LEU A 330 -6.77 7.86 -9.09
C LEU A 330 -7.35 6.75 -8.18
N ARG A 331 -8.51 6.20 -8.51
CA ARG A 331 -9.10 5.07 -7.78
C ARG A 331 -8.31 3.79 -8.00
N VAL A 332 -8.11 3.41 -9.25
CA VAL A 332 -7.57 2.09 -9.62
C VAL A 332 -6.05 2.03 -9.43
N ASP A 333 -5.33 2.99 -10.02
CA ASP A 333 -3.85 2.97 -10.03
C ASP A 333 -3.27 3.80 -8.87
N GLY A 334 -4.03 4.79 -8.39
CA GLY A 334 -3.64 5.65 -7.26
C GLY A 334 -4.04 5.13 -5.89
N GLY A 335 -4.97 4.19 -5.80
CA GLY A 335 -5.48 3.67 -4.53
C GLY A 335 -6.23 4.70 -3.68
N PHE A 336 -6.78 5.75 -4.31
CA PHE A 336 -7.53 6.78 -3.60
C PHE A 336 -9.01 6.41 -3.46
N ASP A 337 -9.54 6.58 -2.24
CA ASP A 337 -10.98 6.74 -2.04
C ASP A 337 -11.39 8.14 -2.54
N VAL A 338 -12.09 8.21 -3.68
CA VAL A 338 -12.36 9.46 -4.39
C VAL A 338 -13.81 9.90 -4.21
N ASP A 339 -14.01 11.01 -3.51
CA ASP A 339 -15.27 11.74 -3.49
C ASP A 339 -15.32 12.73 -4.68
N TYR A 340 -16.46 12.80 -5.36
CA TYR A 340 -16.67 13.67 -6.53
C TYR A 340 -17.86 14.60 -6.32
N LEU A 341 -17.66 15.88 -6.51
CA LEU A 341 -18.71 16.91 -6.45
C LEU A 341 -18.77 17.65 -7.79
N PHE A 342 -19.90 17.60 -8.46
CA PHE A 342 -20.19 18.42 -9.63
C PHE A 342 -21.05 19.61 -9.23
N GLN A 343 -20.56 20.82 -9.44
CA GLN A 343 -21.22 22.09 -9.13
C GLN A 343 -21.96 22.04 -7.77
N PRO A 344 -21.25 21.90 -6.65
CA PRO A 344 -21.88 21.73 -5.34
C PRO A 344 -22.85 22.87 -5.04
N ALA A 345 -24.07 22.52 -4.67
CA ALA A 345 -25.15 23.51 -4.47
C ALA A 345 -25.02 24.26 -3.15
N THR A 346 -24.47 23.63 -2.11
CA THR A 346 -24.42 24.21 -0.77
C THR A 346 -23.04 24.21 -0.15
N SER A 347 -22.79 25.16 0.75
CA SER A 347 -21.58 25.18 1.57
C SER A 347 -21.52 24.02 2.58
N VAL A 348 -22.64 23.39 2.86
CA VAL A 348 -22.74 22.24 3.77
C VAL A 348 -22.14 21.01 3.11
N ASP A 349 -22.49 20.73 1.86
CA ASP A 349 -21.95 19.61 1.09
C ASP A 349 -20.44 19.73 0.93
N LEU A 350 -19.96 20.92 0.59
CA LEU A 350 -18.53 21.20 0.47
C LEU A 350 -17.80 21.00 1.79
N ARG A 351 -18.33 21.52 2.89
CA ARG A 351 -17.72 21.36 4.21
C ARG A 351 -17.72 19.92 4.68
N TYR A 352 -18.77 19.18 4.40
CA TYR A 352 -18.85 17.77 4.72
C TYR A 352 -17.75 16.97 3.99
N SER A 353 -17.64 17.12 2.67
CA SER A 353 -16.62 16.41 1.89
C SER A 353 -15.18 16.81 2.27
N ILE A 354 -14.95 18.09 2.57
CA ILE A 354 -13.64 18.52 3.05
C ILE A 354 -13.36 17.99 4.46
N ASN A 355 -14.33 18.01 5.37
CA ASN A 355 -14.12 17.43 6.70
C ASN A 355 -13.80 15.92 6.61
N LYS A 356 -14.51 15.17 5.78
CA LYS A 356 -14.23 13.75 5.52
C LYS A 356 -12.80 13.53 4.99
N LEU A 357 -12.29 14.44 4.14
CA LEU A 357 -10.91 14.42 3.69
C LEU A 357 -9.91 14.66 4.84
N LEU A 358 -10.27 15.57 5.78
CA LEU A 358 -9.44 15.98 6.91
C LEU A 358 -9.45 15.00 8.10
N GLU A 359 -10.30 14.00 8.11
CA GLU A 359 -10.39 12.97 9.17
C GLU A 359 -9.26 11.94 9.16
N LEU A 360 -8.40 11.98 8.13
CA LEU A 360 -7.25 11.09 8.07
C LEU A 360 -6.18 11.51 9.10
N GLU A 361 -5.69 10.55 9.85
CA GLU A 361 -4.56 10.77 10.78
C GLU A 361 -3.21 10.59 10.10
N HIS A 362 -3.13 9.70 9.10
CA HIS A 362 -1.92 9.40 8.33
C HIS A 362 -2.26 8.99 6.90
N GLY A 363 -1.30 9.16 5.99
CA GLY A 363 -1.46 8.83 4.58
C GLY A 363 -1.38 10.03 3.65
N ALA A 364 -2.16 10.04 2.56
CA ALA A 364 -2.14 11.08 1.55
C ALA A 364 -3.55 11.62 1.23
N VAL A 365 -3.64 12.92 1.01
CA VAL A 365 -4.85 13.59 0.53
C VAL A 365 -4.60 14.22 -0.82
N LEU A 366 -5.57 14.08 -1.74
CA LEU A 366 -5.55 14.73 -3.04
C LEU A 366 -6.78 15.61 -3.20
N LEU A 367 -6.57 16.87 -3.57
CA LEU A 367 -7.64 17.83 -3.87
C LEU A 367 -7.49 18.27 -5.33
N TYR A 368 -8.45 17.95 -6.17
CA TYR A 368 -8.52 18.42 -7.55
C TYR A 368 -9.69 19.39 -7.70
N LEU A 369 -9.37 20.64 -8.01
CA LEU A 369 -10.33 21.74 -8.20
C LEU A 369 -10.31 22.19 -9.65
N ARG A 370 -11.42 21.98 -10.35
CA ARG A 370 -11.65 22.45 -11.72
C ARG A 370 -12.75 23.50 -11.68
N ALA A 371 -12.39 24.77 -11.67
CA ALA A 371 -13.30 25.89 -11.39
C ALA A 371 -12.81 27.20 -12.01
N SER A 372 -13.72 28.17 -12.23
CA SER A 372 -13.33 29.51 -12.64
C SER A 372 -12.83 30.32 -11.45
N ILE A 373 -11.97 31.32 -11.74
CA ILE A 373 -11.55 32.32 -10.77
C ILE A 373 -12.23 33.65 -11.12
N GLU A 374 -12.97 34.20 -10.16
CA GLU A 374 -13.58 35.51 -10.23
C GLU A 374 -12.80 36.49 -9.35
N THR A 375 -12.61 37.70 -9.86
CA THR A 375 -12.01 38.81 -9.07
C THR A 375 -13.16 39.72 -8.63
N THR A 376 -13.28 39.92 -7.33
CA THR A 376 -14.24 40.89 -6.76
C THR A 376 -13.81 42.34 -7.04
N PRO A 377 -14.72 43.33 -6.93
CA PRO A 377 -14.39 44.71 -7.09
C PRO A 377 -13.28 45.21 -6.16
N ASP A 378 -13.12 44.59 -5.00
CA ASP A 378 -12.10 44.90 -3.99
C ASP A 378 -10.75 44.22 -4.29
N GLY A 379 -10.65 43.49 -5.43
CA GLY A 379 -9.41 42.82 -5.86
C GLY A 379 -9.18 41.44 -5.20
N GLU A 380 -10.13 40.92 -4.40
CA GLU A 380 -10.04 39.57 -3.87
C GLU A 380 -10.42 38.55 -4.96
N THR A 381 -9.67 37.44 -5.02
CA THR A 381 -9.92 36.36 -5.98
C THR A 381 -10.62 35.19 -5.30
N LEU A 382 -11.72 34.74 -5.90
CA LEU A 382 -12.58 33.68 -5.42
C LEU A 382 -12.63 32.54 -6.44
N LEU A 383 -12.62 31.29 -5.96
CA LEU A 383 -12.89 30.12 -6.78
C LEU A 383 -14.40 29.88 -6.84
N GLU A 384 -14.97 29.94 -8.04
CA GLU A 384 -16.40 29.69 -8.29
C GLU A 384 -16.62 28.18 -8.50
N LEU A 385 -17.09 27.51 -7.47
CA LEU A 385 -17.38 26.06 -7.50
C LEU A 385 -18.74 25.76 -8.09
N SER A 386 -19.64 26.71 -8.05
CA SER A 386 -20.96 26.72 -8.71
C SER A 386 -21.48 28.16 -8.73
N PRO A 387 -22.55 28.47 -9.48
CA PRO A 387 -23.15 29.82 -9.48
C PRO A 387 -23.53 30.34 -8.09
N SER A 388 -23.81 29.44 -7.15
CA SER A 388 -24.21 29.78 -5.77
C SER A 388 -23.10 29.64 -4.73
N LEU A 389 -21.94 29.06 -5.08
CA LEU A 389 -20.91 28.73 -4.12
C LEU A 389 -19.53 29.18 -4.56
N LYS A 390 -18.94 30.07 -3.79
CA LYS A 390 -17.59 30.59 -4.00
C LYS A 390 -16.70 30.27 -2.81
N MET A 391 -15.42 30.03 -3.06
CA MET A 391 -14.44 29.68 -2.04
C MET A 391 -13.26 30.63 -2.07
N THR A 392 -12.85 31.14 -0.90
CA THR A 392 -11.66 31.99 -0.77
C THR A 392 -10.39 31.14 -0.62
N ARG A 393 -9.27 31.63 -1.15
CA ARG A 393 -7.95 31.00 -0.97
C ARG A 393 -7.54 30.88 0.51
N SER A 394 -7.86 31.90 1.31
CA SER A 394 -7.56 31.91 2.75
C SER A 394 -8.29 30.80 3.53
N TRP A 395 -9.55 30.56 3.16
CA TRP A 395 -10.31 29.47 3.76
C TRP A 395 -9.70 28.11 3.40
N LEU A 396 -9.38 27.88 2.12
CA LEU A 396 -8.75 26.63 1.67
C LEU A 396 -7.41 26.40 2.38
N LYS A 397 -6.56 27.42 2.45
CA LYS A 397 -5.30 27.36 3.20
C LYS A 397 -5.49 26.91 4.65
N LYS A 398 -6.46 27.52 5.35
CA LYS A 398 -6.77 27.15 6.74
C LYS A 398 -7.21 25.69 6.88
N GLN A 399 -7.93 25.13 5.89
CA GLN A 399 -8.29 23.71 5.94
C GLN A 399 -7.05 22.83 5.78
N LEU A 400 -6.21 23.09 4.79
CA LEU A 400 -5.00 22.33 4.54
C LEU A 400 -3.98 22.40 5.69
N GLN A 401 -3.96 23.50 6.43
CA GLN A 401 -3.11 23.67 7.62
C GLN A 401 -3.52 22.79 8.81
N LYS A 402 -4.74 22.22 8.80
CA LYS A 402 -5.20 21.30 9.86
C LYS A 402 -4.59 19.90 9.75
N ILE A 403 -4.02 19.55 8.60
CA ILE A 403 -3.49 18.22 8.29
C ILE A 403 -1.99 18.25 7.92
N PRO A 404 -1.13 18.81 8.75
CA PRO A 404 0.31 18.92 8.45
C PRO A 404 0.99 17.55 8.38
N ASN A 405 0.41 16.53 9.01
CA ASN A 405 0.95 15.16 9.08
C ASN A 405 0.58 14.30 7.86
N LEU A 406 -0.15 14.85 6.89
CA LEU A 406 -0.53 14.15 5.66
C LEU A 406 0.28 14.66 4.47
N GLN A 407 0.56 13.79 3.51
CA GLN A 407 1.00 14.23 2.19
C GLN A 407 -0.16 14.93 1.48
N GLN A 408 0.07 16.13 0.96
CA GLN A 408 -0.94 16.94 0.31
C GLN A 408 -0.67 17.06 -1.19
N ILE A 409 -1.60 16.64 -2.01
CA ILE A 409 -1.55 16.78 -3.46
C ILE A 409 -2.70 17.71 -3.88
N ILE A 410 -2.39 18.82 -4.49
CA ILE A 410 -3.37 19.84 -4.88
C ILE A 410 -3.25 20.10 -6.38
N ILE A 411 -4.35 19.92 -7.10
CA ILE A 411 -4.43 20.21 -8.54
C ILE A 411 -5.44 21.33 -8.75
N LEU A 412 -5.01 22.41 -9.39
CA LEU A 412 -5.84 23.56 -9.72
C LEU A 412 -5.91 23.70 -11.23
N ASP A 413 -7.05 23.34 -11.80
CA ASP A 413 -7.36 23.46 -13.23
C ASP A 413 -8.37 24.62 -13.40
N CYS A 414 -7.83 25.82 -13.47
CA CYS A 414 -8.64 27.03 -13.40
C CYS A 414 -8.31 27.95 -14.58
N PRO A 415 -9.28 28.27 -15.47
CA PRO A 415 -9.15 29.36 -16.42
C PRO A 415 -8.76 30.60 -15.65
N ASN A 416 -8.02 31.50 -16.10
CA ASN A 416 -7.63 32.72 -15.38
C ASN A 416 -6.90 32.51 -14.04
N MET A 417 -6.20 31.37 -13.89
CA MET A 417 -5.41 31.11 -12.69
C MET A 417 -4.44 32.23 -12.41
N VAL A 418 -4.49 32.80 -11.22
CA VAL A 418 -3.52 33.78 -10.75
C VAL A 418 -2.47 33.11 -9.84
N ARG A 419 -1.22 33.49 -10.05
CA ARG A 419 -0.08 32.93 -9.30
C ARG A 419 -0.24 33.01 -7.79
N GLU A 420 -0.92 34.03 -7.31
CA GLU A 420 -1.19 34.26 -5.89
C GLU A 420 -1.98 33.10 -5.22
N TRP A 421 -2.83 32.37 -5.98
CA TRP A 421 -3.52 31.19 -5.46
C TRP A 421 -2.51 30.11 -5.08
N VAL A 422 -1.57 29.81 -5.96
CA VAL A 422 -0.55 28.80 -5.72
C VAL A 422 0.34 29.22 -4.55
N GLU A 423 0.87 30.46 -4.58
CA GLU A 423 1.76 30.97 -3.52
C GLU A 423 1.08 31.02 -2.15
N THR A 424 -0.23 31.30 -2.10
CA THR A 424 -0.98 31.28 -0.85
C THR A 424 -1.09 29.86 -0.26
N LEU A 425 -1.20 28.83 -1.10
CA LEU A 425 -1.35 27.44 -0.65
C LEU A 425 -0.01 26.81 -0.24
N HIS A 426 1.12 27.46 -0.55
CA HIS A 426 2.42 26.94 -0.13
C HIS A 426 2.48 26.77 1.39
N VAL A 427 2.88 25.60 1.81
CA VAL A 427 3.22 25.34 3.19
C VAL A 427 4.63 25.89 3.43
N THR A 428 4.69 27.01 4.10
CA THR A 428 5.96 27.69 4.46
C THR A 428 6.40 27.39 5.89
N SER A 429 5.65 26.58 6.64
CA SER A 429 5.90 26.42 8.05
C SER A 429 7.01 25.42 8.35
N LEU A 430 7.92 25.86 9.20
CA LEU A 430 9.01 25.13 9.85
C LEU A 430 8.54 24.00 10.79
N HIS A 431 7.30 23.54 10.68
CA HIS A 431 6.83 22.44 11.50
C HIS A 431 7.54 21.15 11.09
N HIS A 432 8.25 20.57 12.02
CA HIS A 432 9.04 19.34 11.86
C HIS A 432 8.25 18.11 11.39
N ASN A 433 6.92 18.17 11.39
CA ASN A 433 6.03 17.05 11.06
C ASN A 433 5.37 17.13 9.68
N ASN A 434 5.77 18.07 8.81
CA ASN A 434 5.14 18.19 7.49
C ASN A 434 5.64 17.08 6.54
N LYS A 435 4.75 16.18 6.13
CA LYS A 435 5.05 15.01 5.27
C LYS A 435 5.17 15.33 3.77
N GLY A 436 4.97 16.59 3.38
CA GLY A 436 5.19 17.04 2.01
C GLY A 436 3.94 17.56 1.30
N GLN A 437 4.15 18.44 0.33
CA GLN A 437 3.08 19.04 -0.48
C GLN A 437 3.49 19.11 -1.95
N CYS A 438 2.56 18.74 -2.83
CA CYS A 438 2.64 18.92 -4.28
C CYS A 438 1.48 19.79 -4.73
N VAL A 439 1.76 20.91 -5.40
CA VAL A 439 0.74 21.76 -6.05
C VAL A 439 1.02 21.77 -7.55
N ILE A 440 0.04 21.42 -8.34
CA ILE A 440 0.05 21.44 -9.79
C ILE A 440 -1.09 22.37 -10.22
N ALA A 441 -0.79 23.46 -10.87
CA ALA A 441 -1.79 24.41 -11.31
C ALA A 441 -1.51 24.87 -12.73
N ALA A 442 -2.56 25.13 -13.50
CA ALA A 442 -2.43 25.73 -14.81
C ALA A 442 -3.66 26.53 -15.20
N SER A 443 -3.43 27.50 -16.09
CA SER A 443 -4.47 28.27 -16.76
C SER A 443 -4.60 27.75 -18.21
N PRO A 444 -5.63 26.98 -18.54
CA PRO A 444 -5.83 26.45 -19.89
C PRO A 444 -6.22 27.49 -20.95
N GLY A 445 -6.44 28.75 -20.56
CA GLY A 445 -6.90 29.79 -21.47
C GLY A 445 -8.32 29.54 -21.98
N GLU A 446 -8.52 29.71 -23.30
CA GLU A 446 -9.85 29.55 -23.93
C GLU A 446 -10.28 28.08 -24.02
N ASN A 447 -9.35 27.13 -24.14
CA ASN A 447 -9.65 25.72 -24.22
C ASN A 447 -9.64 25.08 -22.82
N LEU A 448 -10.78 25.09 -22.17
CA LEU A 448 -10.98 24.60 -20.78
C LEU A 448 -10.64 23.11 -20.57
N GLU A 449 -10.64 22.31 -21.65
CA GLU A 449 -10.34 20.87 -21.57
C GLU A 449 -8.85 20.56 -21.81
N GLN A 450 -8.06 21.52 -22.28
CA GLN A 450 -6.70 21.22 -22.72
C GLN A 450 -5.82 20.73 -21.58
N PHE A 451 -5.86 21.38 -20.42
CA PHE A 451 -5.04 20.99 -19.28
C PHE A 451 -5.53 19.66 -18.68
N THR A 452 -6.84 19.48 -18.50
CA THR A 452 -7.44 18.23 -18.03
C THR A 452 -7.03 17.05 -18.93
N ASN A 453 -7.03 17.24 -20.25
CA ASN A 453 -6.61 16.20 -21.20
C ASN A 453 -5.11 15.87 -21.09
N ILE A 454 -4.25 16.88 -20.85
CA ILE A 454 -2.81 16.66 -20.64
C ILE A 454 -2.58 15.90 -19.34
N LEU A 455 -3.27 16.26 -18.24
CA LEU A 455 -3.23 15.50 -16.99
C LEU A 455 -3.63 14.03 -17.21
N LEU A 456 -4.75 13.80 -17.89
CA LEU A 456 -5.22 12.44 -18.20
C LEU A 456 -4.21 11.66 -19.05
N THR A 457 -3.66 12.29 -20.09
CA THR A 457 -2.72 11.64 -21.01
C THR A 457 -1.44 11.24 -20.28
N THR A 458 -0.88 12.15 -19.47
CA THR A 458 0.34 11.88 -18.72
C THR A 458 0.16 10.81 -17.64
N LEU A 459 -1.01 10.76 -16.98
CA LEU A 459 -1.36 9.68 -16.06
C LEU A 459 -1.49 8.33 -16.78
N LYS A 460 -2.11 8.30 -17.98
CA LYS A 460 -2.26 7.07 -18.79
C LYS A 460 -0.93 6.53 -19.31
N GLN A 461 -0.01 7.39 -19.72
CA GLN A 461 1.31 6.98 -20.24
C GLN A 461 2.14 6.23 -19.20
N ARG A 462 1.92 6.47 -17.90
CA ARG A 462 2.66 5.88 -16.78
C ARG A 462 1.95 4.73 -16.06
N ARG A 463 0.92 4.15 -16.66
CA ARG A 463 0.26 2.91 -16.16
C ARG A 463 1.20 1.69 -16.07
N GLN A 464 2.51 1.87 -16.20
CA GLN A 464 3.49 0.79 -16.07
C GLN A 464 3.85 0.54 -14.60
N ALA A 465 4.28 -0.68 -14.31
CA ALA A 465 4.47 -1.32 -13.02
C ALA A 465 5.30 -0.57 -11.94
N SER A 466 5.85 0.61 -12.21
CA SER A 466 6.76 1.31 -11.32
C SER A 466 6.15 2.42 -10.45
N GLY A 467 4.83 2.67 -10.57
CA GLY A 467 4.17 3.80 -9.92
C GLY A 467 4.55 5.16 -10.54
N LEU A 468 3.95 6.26 -10.04
CA LEU A 468 4.21 7.62 -10.48
C LEU A 468 4.39 8.54 -9.28
N THR A 469 5.58 9.11 -9.11
CA THR A 469 5.83 10.12 -8.07
C THR A 469 5.42 11.51 -8.56
N ALA A 470 5.12 12.42 -7.62
CA ALA A 470 4.85 13.83 -7.92
C ALA A 470 6.00 14.49 -8.70
N ALA A 471 7.25 14.19 -8.34
CA ALA A 471 8.42 14.70 -9.02
C ALA A 471 8.48 14.25 -10.49
N SER A 472 8.31 12.96 -10.75
CA SER A 472 8.29 12.43 -12.12
C SER A 472 7.11 12.98 -12.93
N TRP A 473 5.93 13.12 -12.30
CA TRP A 473 4.76 13.67 -12.99
C TRP A 473 4.93 15.14 -13.34
N ILE A 474 5.45 15.96 -12.41
CA ILE A 474 5.77 17.38 -12.68
C ILE A 474 6.75 17.50 -13.86
N THR A 475 7.82 16.69 -13.88
CA THR A 475 8.80 16.70 -14.98
C THR A 475 8.14 16.38 -16.32
N GLN A 476 7.27 15.37 -16.36
CA GLN A 476 6.54 15.01 -17.57
C GLN A 476 5.55 16.11 -18.01
N LEU A 477 4.81 16.69 -17.07
CA LEU A 477 3.92 17.80 -17.34
C LEU A 477 4.66 19.02 -17.88
N GLN A 478 5.87 19.33 -17.37
CA GLN A 478 6.70 20.39 -17.89
C GLN A 478 7.07 20.17 -19.37
N ILE A 479 7.38 18.93 -19.75
CA ILE A 479 7.71 18.56 -21.13
C ILE A 479 6.48 18.72 -22.03
N GLU A 480 5.35 18.14 -21.65
CA GLU A 480 4.13 18.17 -22.45
C GLU A 480 3.56 19.59 -22.60
N LEU A 481 3.67 20.40 -21.53
CA LEU A 481 3.18 21.78 -21.54
C LEU A 481 4.13 22.78 -22.24
N ALA A 482 5.40 22.43 -22.42
CA ALA A 482 6.39 23.30 -23.08
C ALA A 482 5.99 23.66 -24.52
N SER A 483 5.25 22.77 -25.21
CA SER A 483 4.74 23.00 -26.56
C SER A 483 3.35 23.65 -26.62
N SER A 484 2.74 23.94 -25.46
CA SER A 484 1.39 24.49 -25.34
C SER A 484 1.43 25.96 -24.93
N ASN A 485 0.30 26.67 -25.15
CA ASN A 485 0.13 28.03 -24.67
C ASN A 485 -0.27 28.12 -23.17
N ILE A 486 -0.32 26.97 -22.50
CA ILE A 486 -0.71 26.88 -21.09
C ILE A 486 0.47 27.32 -20.23
N LYS A 487 0.20 28.17 -19.24
CA LYS A 487 1.18 28.59 -18.24
C LYS A 487 1.01 27.75 -16.97
N PRO A 488 1.86 26.74 -16.75
CA PRO A 488 1.77 25.93 -15.55
C PRO A 488 2.48 26.59 -14.36
N TYR A 489 2.00 26.27 -13.16
CA TYR A 489 2.64 26.55 -11.90
C TYR A 489 2.82 25.26 -11.14
N PHE A 490 4.05 24.95 -10.76
CA PHE A 490 4.38 23.76 -9.98
C PHE A 490 5.02 24.17 -8.67
N TRP A 491 4.62 23.51 -7.61
CA TRP A 491 5.26 23.62 -6.30
C TRP A 491 5.42 22.22 -5.71
N LEU A 492 6.62 21.94 -5.23
CA LEU A 492 6.93 20.67 -4.57
C LEU A 492 7.68 20.99 -3.28
N TRP A 493 7.19 20.47 -2.17
CA TRP A 493 7.77 20.61 -0.84
C TRP A 493 7.76 19.27 -0.13
N GLY A 494 8.77 19.00 0.69
CA GLY A 494 8.94 17.75 1.42
C GLY A 494 10.27 17.09 1.06
N THR A 495 11.16 17.00 2.05
CA THR A 495 12.52 16.49 1.87
C THR A 495 12.71 15.14 2.54
N LYS A 496 11.68 14.65 3.23
CA LYS A 496 11.74 13.47 4.09
C LYS A 496 11.04 12.25 3.50
N GLY A 497 10.76 12.23 2.20
CA GLY A 497 10.19 11.11 1.48
C GLY A 497 9.51 11.49 0.16
N ILE A 498 9.05 10.51 -0.55
CA ILE A 498 8.43 10.67 -1.87
C ILE A 498 6.92 10.88 -1.75
N ILE A 499 6.39 11.79 -2.56
CA ILE A 499 4.94 11.94 -2.75
C ILE A 499 4.55 11.09 -3.94
N GLU A 500 3.77 10.03 -3.71
CA GLU A 500 3.29 9.15 -4.78
C GLU A 500 1.93 9.61 -5.29
N ILE A 501 1.77 9.70 -6.61
CA ILE A 501 0.51 9.96 -7.30
C ILE A 501 -0.18 8.64 -7.64
N LEU A 502 0.53 7.75 -8.34
CA LEU A 502 0.10 6.40 -8.63
C LEU A 502 1.00 5.43 -7.89
N LEU A 503 0.41 4.40 -7.34
CA LEU A 503 1.12 3.39 -6.59
C LEU A 503 1.82 2.40 -7.53
N ASN A 504 2.86 1.76 -7.04
CA ASN A 504 3.53 0.71 -7.79
C ASN A 504 2.59 -0.50 -7.91
N GLN A 505 2.11 -0.78 -9.12
CA GLN A 505 1.18 -1.89 -9.36
C GLN A 505 1.77 -3.28 -9.06
N THR A 506 3.08 -3.42 -8.95
CA THR A 506 3.68 -4.66 -8.44
C THR A 506 3.33 -4.93 -6.98
N LEU A 507 2.85 -3.89 -6.26
CA LEU A 507 2.35 -4.00 -4.89
C LEU A 507 0.84 -4.32 -4.85
N PHE A 508 0.10 -4.12 -5.96
CA PHE A 508 -1.36 -4.29 -6.06
C PHE A 508 -1.77 -5.44 -6.97
N THR A 509 -0.92 -5.83 -7.89
CA THR A 509 -1.17 -7.02 -8.69
C THR A 509 -0.57 -8.20 -7.95
N ASP A 510 -1.36 -8.87 -7.15
CA ASP A 510 -1.41 -10.29 -7.36
C ASP A 510 -1.68 -10.46 -8.86
N LYS A 511 -0.64 -10.62 -9.67
CA LYS A 511 -0.77 -11.24 -10.96
C LYS A 511 -1.20 -12.67 -10.65
N VAL A 512 -2.48 -12.82 -10.41
CA VAL A 512 -3.13 -14.09 -10.58
C VAL A 512 -2.87 -14.43 -12.03
N ASN A 513 -1.86 -15.27 -12.26
CA ASN A 513 -1.56 -15.76 -13.58
C ASN A 513 -2.76 -16.66 -13.91
N ILE A 514 -3.61 -16.21 -14.83
CA ILE A 514 -4.89 -16.86 -15.13
C ILE A 514 -4.65 -18.28 -15.67
N GLU A 515 -3.47 -18.56 -16.20
CA GLU A 515 -3.04 -19.90 -16.57
C GLU A 515 -2.88 -20.83 -15.35
N ASP A 516 -2.59 -20.29 -14.15
CA ASP A 516 -2.48 -21.06 -12.90
C ASP A 516 -3.84 -21.24 -12.19
N ILE A 517 -4.84 -20.34 -12.42
CA ILE A 517 -6.18 -20.46 -11.82
C ILE A 517 -6.93 -21.68 -12.37
N SER A 518 -6.77 -22.00 -13.66
CA SER A 518 -7.46 -23.11 -14.29
C SER A 518 -7.03 -24.49 -13.77
N LEU A 519 -5.93 -24.56 -13.03
CA LEU A 519 -5.35 -25.83 -12.56
C LEU A 519 -5.71 -26.19 -11.11
N ASN A 520 -6.22 -25.26 -10.30
CA ASN A 520 -6.35 -25.46 -8.85
C ASN A 520 -7.78 -25.38 -8.28
N PHE A 521 -8.77 -24.94 -9.08
CA PHE A 521 -10.14 -24.78 -8.60
C PHE A 521 -11.10 -25.61 -9.47
N GLY A 522 -12.09 -26.25 -8.83
CA GLY A 522 -13.04 -27.17 -9.46
C GLY A 522 -13.94 -26.53 -10.53
N ALA A 523 -13.97 -25.18 -10.68
CA ALA A 523 -14.73 -24.48 -11.69
C ALA A 523 -13.82 -23.97 -12.82
N ASN A 524 -14.30 -24.04 -14.06
CA ASN A 524 -13.56 -23.59 -15.24
C ASN A 524 -13.83 -22.10 -15.51
N TYR A 525 -12.95 -21.22 -15.06
CA TYR A 525 -13.05 -19.77 -15.29
C TYR A 525 -12.54 -19.31 -16.66
N GLN A 526 -11.96 -20.20 -17.47
CA GLN A 526 -11.35 -19.85 -18.76
C GLN A 526 -12.36 -19.22 -19.72
N LYS A 527 -13.57 -19.71 -19.74
CA LYS A 527 -14.62 -19.17 -20.59
C LYS A 527 -15.04 -17.76 -20.17
N LEU A 528 -15.17 -17.50 -18.86
CA LEU A 528 -15.44 -16.15 -18.34
C LEU A 528 -14.30 -15.19 -18.69
N HIS A 529 -13.05 -15.61 -18.50
CA HIS A 529 -11.87 -14.85 -18.90
C HIS A 529 -11.90 -14.43 -20.36
N ASP A 530 -12.16 -15.38 -21.28
CA ASP A 530 -12.13 -15.13 -22.72
C ASP A 530 -13.28 -14.21 -23.17
N LEU A 531 -14.44 -14.33 -22.54
CA LEU A 531 -15.59 -13.46 -22.79
C LEU A 531 -15.31 -12.03 -22.34
N LEU A 532 -14.80 -11.84 -21.14
CA LEU A 532 -14.43 -10.52 -20.59
C LEU A 532 -13.30 -9.87 -21.41
N LYS A 533 -12.27 -10.65 -21.77
CA LYS A 533 -11.15 -10.18 -22.58
C LYS A 533 -11.58 -9.72 -23.97
N SER A 534 -12.60 -10.35 -24.54
CA SER A 534 -13.16 -9.98 -25.84
C SER A 534 -14.27 -8.92 -25.76
N GLY A 535 -14.56 -8.36 -24.59
CA GLY A 535 -15.59 -7.35 -24.40
C GLY A 535 -17.02 -7.84 -24.57
N LYS A 536 -17.25 -9.14 -24.44
CA LYS A 536 -18.58 -9.77 -24.57
C LYS A 536 -19.30 -9.76 -23.21
N TRP A 537 -19.68 -8.57 -22.77
CA TRP A 537 -20.16 -8.31 -21.42
C TRP A 537 -21.44 -9.06 -21.04
N GLN A 538 -22.38 -9.19 -21.98
CA GLN A 538 -23.63 -9.91 -21.74
C GLN A 538 -23.40 -11.41 -21.57
N GLU A 539 -22.59 -12.00 -22.45
CA GLU A 539 -22.23 -13.42 -22.34
C GLU A 539 -21.39 -13.68 -21.09
N ALA A 540 -20.49 -12.76 -20.71
CA ALA A 540 -19.73 -12.83 -19.47
C ALA A 540 -20.62 -12.77 -18.23
N ASN A 541 -21.66 -11.93 -18.23
CA ASN A 541 -22.65 -11.89 -17.14
C ASN A 541 -23.42 -13.22 -17.01
N ASN A 542 -23.81 -13.81 -18.13
CA ASN A 542 -24.45 -15.13 -18.14
C ASN A 542 -23.51 -16.23 -17.65
N GLU A 543 -22.24 -16.18 -18.05
CA GLU A 543 -21.23 -17.13 -17.59
C GLU A 543 -20.95 -16.99 -16.10
N THR A 544 -20.89 -15.77 -15.58
CA THR A 544 -20.78 -15.51 -14.14
C THR A 544 -21.93 -16.15 -13.37
N THR A 545 -23.15 -16.01 -13.88
CA THR A 545 -24.34 -16.65 -13.30
C THR A 545 -24.20 -18.17 -13.32
N HIS A 546 -23.76 -18.75 -14.43
CA HIS A 546 -23.58 -20.20 -14.58
C HIS A 546 -22.56 -20.74 -13.57
N ILE A 547 -21.39 -20.10 -13.46
CA ILE A 547 -20.33 -20.51 -12.54
C ILE A 547 -20.82 -20.48 -11.08
N LEU A 548 -21.48 -19.39 -10.66
CA LEU A 548 -21.97 -19.28 -9.29
C LEU A 548 -23.05 -20.32 -8.94
N LEU A 549 -23.92 -20.63 -9.89
CA LEU A 549 -24.93 -21.69 -9.72
C LEU A 549 -24.29 -23.09 -9.65
N GLU A 550 -23.29 -23.35 -10.50
CA GLU A 550 -22.54 -24.61 -10.50
C GLU A 550 -21.80 -24.83 -9.18
N LEU A 551 -21.10 -23.81 -8.67
CA LEU A 551 -20.39 -23.84 -7.39
C LEU A 551 -21.32 -24.10 -6.21
N ALA A 552 -22.55 -23.63 -6.28
CA ALA A 552 -23.58 -23.85 -5.26
C ALA A 552 -24.41 -25.11 -5.47
N HIS A 553 -24.14 -25.91 -6.53
CA HIS A 553 -24.95 -27.07 -6.94
C HIS A 553 -26.44 -26.73 -7.14
N GLN A 554 -26.72 -25.54 -7.68
CA GLN A 554 -28.06 -25.03 -7.99
C GLN A 554 -28.26 -24.92 -9.50
N ASN A 555 -29.53 -24.99 -9.96
CA ASN A 555 -29.84 -24.94 -11.38
C ASN A 555 -30.53 -23.63 -11.81
N ILE A 556 -31.14 -22.88 -10.91
CA ILE A 556 -32.02 -21.75 -11.26
C ILE A 556 -31.59 -20.46 -10.59
N TYR A 557 -31.44 -20.47 -9.26
CA TYR A 557 -31.02 -19.31 -8.47
C TYR A 557 -30.39 -19.74 -7.14
N LEU A 558 -29.60 -18.84 -6.53
CA LEU A 558 -29.03 -19.02 -5.20
C LEU A 558 -29.96 -18.52 -4.12
N LYS A 559 -30.07 -19.29 -3.04
CA LYS A 559 -30.68 -18.88 -1.77
C LYS A 559 -29.63 -18.27 -0.86
N LEU A 560 -30.07 -17.66 0.24
CA LEU A 560 -29.19 -17.07 1.25
C LEU A 560 -28.19 -18.08 1.82
N GLU A 561 -28.64 -19.31 2.05
CA GLU A 561 -27.78 -20.41 2.53
C GLU A 561 -26.70 -20.79 1.52
N ASP A 562 -27.05 -20.83 0.24
CA ASP A 562 -26.11 -21.14 -0.85
C ASP A 562 -25.02 -20.06 -0.95
N ILE A 563 -25.41 -18.79 -0.85
CA ILE A 563 -24.48 -17.65 -0.87
C ILE A 563 -23.50 -17.73 0.31
N ASN A 564 -23.98 -18.10 1.50
CA ASN A 564 -23.14 -18.26 2.68
C ASN A 564 -22.14 -19.42 2.57
N ASN A 565 -22.43 -20.41 1.74
CA ASN A 565 -21.58 -21.60 1.53
C ASN A 565 -20.62 -21.47 0.34
N LEU A 566 -20.75 -20.43 -0.52
CA LEU A 566 -19.78 -20.17 -1.58
C LEU A 566 -18.40 -19.93 -1.00
N ALA A 567 -17.36 -20.46 -1.60
CA ALA A 567 -15.99 -20.16 -1.22
C ALA A 567 -15.66 -18.70 -1.56
N CYS A 568 -14.99 -17.99 -0.64
CA CYS A 568 -14.64 -16.58 -0.86
C CYS A 568 -13.65 -16.44 -2.02
N GLU A 569 -12.78 -17.44 -2.21
CA GLU A 569 -11.78 -17.50 -3.29
C GLU A 569 -12.44 -17.50 -4.68
N ASP A 570 -13.56 -18.19 -4.84
CA ASP A 570 -14.30 -18.26 -6.09
C ASP A 570 -14.96 -16.90 -6.41
N ILE A 571 -15.60 -16.29 -5.41
CA ILE A 571 -16.19 -14.95 -5.53
C ILE A 571 -15.11 -13.93 -5.89
N TYR A 572 -13.95 -13.99 -5.22
CA TYR A 572 -12.83 -13.10 -5.46
C TYR A 572 -12.21 -13.30 -6.86
N THR A 573 -12.14 -14.54 -7.33
CA THR A 573 -11.63 -14.86 -8.67
C THR A 573 -12.53 -14.25 -9.75
N ILE A 574 -13.84 -14.40 -9.64
CA ILE A 574 -14.82 -13.83 -10.56
C ILE A 574 -14.73 -12.31 -10.53
N ASP A 575 -14.71 -11.72 -9.33
CA ASP A 575 -14.60 -10.26 -9.15
C ASP A 575 -13.34 -9.70 -9.80
N SER A 576 -12.19 -10.33 -9.56
CA SER A 576 -10.90 -9.92 -10.11
C SER A 576 -10.89 -9.92 -11.65
N LEU A 577 -11.56 -10.88 -12.29
CA LEU A 577 -11.72 -10.91 -13.73
C LEU A 577 -12.57 -9.74 -14.26
N TRP A 578 -13.71 -9.47 -13.61
CA TRP A 578 -14.57 -8.35 -13.97
C TRP A 578 -13.86 -7.00 -13.81
N VAL A 579 -13.22 -6.77 -12.66
CA VAL A 579 -12.44 -5.55 -12.38
C VAL A 579 -11.33 -5.36 -13.42
N LYS A 580 -10.56 -6.42 -13.69
CA LYS A 580 -9.43 -6.38 -14.63
C LYS A 580 -9.84 -5.98 -16.04
N TYR A 581 -10.82 -6.68 -16.63
CA TYR A 581 -11.16 -6.48 -18.03
C TYR A 581 -12.05 -5.25 -18.27
N SER A 582 -12.77 -4.78 -17.25
CA SER A 582 -13.53 -3.54 -17.33
C SER A 582 -12.72 -2.29 -16.96
N GLY A 583 -11.44 -2.43 -16.61
CA GLY A 583 -10.61 -1.32 -16.13
C GLY A 583 -11.11 -0.74 -14.79
N GLY A 584 -11.61 -1.58 -13.89
CA GLY A 584 -12.13 -1.15 -12.59
C GLY A 584 -13.58 -0.64 -12.60
N ARG A 585 -14.27 -0.72 -13.74
CA ARG A 585 -15.63 -0.20 -13.89
C ARG A 585 -16.68 -1.15 -13.32
N PHE A 586 -16.48 -2.45 -13.49
CA PHE A 586 -17.38 -3.53 -13.14
C PHE A 586 -16.73 -4.46 -12.12
N GLY A 587 -17.57 -5.16 -11.36
CA GLY A 587 -17.14 -6.12 -10.36
C GLY A 587 -17.98 -6.03 -9.09
N PHE A 588 -18.02 -7.09 -8.30
CA PHE A 588 -18.73 -7.15 -7.04
C PHE A 588 -18.12 -6.22 -5.98
N SER A 589 -16.79 -6.09 -5.98
CA SER A 589 -16.07 -5.17 -5.10
C SER A 589 -16.38 -3.71 -5.44
N VAL A 590 -16.53 -3.37 -6.72
CA VAL A 590 -16.96 -2.04 -7.17
C VAL A 590 -18.39 -1.74 -6.69
N GLN A 591 -19.29 -2.70 -6.81
CA GLN A 591 -20.67 -2.59 -6.33
C GLN A 591 -20.71 -2.42 -4.81
N LYS A 592 -19.92 -3.19 -4.08
CA LYS A 592 -19.79 -3.09 -2.64
C LYS A 592 -19.32 -1.71 -2.19
N GLN A 593 -18.28 -1.16 -2.82
CA GLN A 593 -17.80 0.20 -2.52
C GLN A 593 -18.90 1.26 -2.71
N ILE A 594 -19.67 1.16 -3.80
CA ILE A 594 -20.82 2.05 -4.04
C ILE A 594 -21.85 1.90 -2.92
N TRP A 595 -22.15 0.66 -2.53
CA TRP A 595 -23.07 0.36 -1.44
C TRP A 595 -22.61 0.94 -0.09
N GLU A 596 -21.37 0.75 0.27
CA GLU A 596 -20.79 1.25 1.51
C GLU A 596 -20.75 2.78 1.56
N SER A 597 -20.50 3.43 0.42
CA SER A 597 -20.54 4.89 0.32
C SER A 597 -21.94 5.48 0.63
N LEU A 598 -22.98 4.70 0.43
CA LEU A 598 -24.37 5.12 0.72
C LEU A 598 -24.78 4.85 2.16
N LYS A 599 -24.22 3.83 2.81
CA LYS A 599 -24.49 3.52 4.23
C LYS A 599 -24.05 4.64 5.17
N SER A 600 -22.97 5.32 4.86
CA SER A 600 -22.40 6.39 5.68
C SER A 600 -23.32 7.63 5.75
N THR A 601 -24.29 7.75 4.87
CA THR A 601 -25.20 8.89 4.80
C THR A 601 -26.47 8.75 5.66
N GLN A 602 -26.84 7.51 6.08
CA GLN A 602 -28.03 7.27 6.91
C GLN A 602 -27.84 6.09 7.88
N PRO A 603 -27.28 6.30 9.09
CA PRO A 603 -26.95 5.22 10.03
C PRO A 603 -28.13 4.47 10.64
N ASN A 604 -29.33 5.03 10.64
CA ASN A 604 -30.46 4.53 11.43
C ASN A 604 -31.44 3.58 10.70
N ASP A 605 -31.42 3.50 9.38
CA ASP A 605 -32.39 2.67 8.64
C ASP A 605 -32.08 1.17 8.63
N TYR A 606 -30.86 0.81 8.96
CA TYR A 606 -30.38 -0.58 8.85
C TYR A 606 -30.85 -1.50 9.97
N VAL A 607 -31.00 -0.96 11.17
CA VAL A 607 -31.40 -1.74 12.36
C VAL A 607 -32.93 -1.94 12.40
N LEU A 608 -33.70 -1.04 11.82
CA LEU A 608 -35.17 -1.08 11.89
C LEU A 608 -35.77 -2.12 10.93
N ALA A 609 -35.15 -2.39 9.77
CA ALA A 609 -35.64 -3.38 8.80
C ALA A 609 -35.46 -4.82 9.27
N MET A 610 -34.52 -5.10 10.18
CA MET A 610 -34.28 -6.43 10.74
C MET A 610 -35.21 -6.81 11.90
N VAL A 611 -35.84 -5.83 12.56
CA VAL A 611 -36.55 -6.05 13.84
C VAL A 611 -38.08 -6.10 13.68
N ILE A 612 -38.65 -5.63 12.59
CA ILE A 612 -40.09 -5.56 12.44
C ILE A 612 -40.60 -6.56 11.39
N GLY A 613 -40.86 -7.80 11.82
CA GLY A 613 -41.65 -8.78 11.07
C GLY A 613 -43.15 -8.38 11.05
N LYS A 614 -43.52 -7.32 10.37
CA LYS A 614 -44.93 -6.95 10.04
C LYS A 614 -44.97 -6.09 8.78
N ASP A 615 -45.70 -6.50 7.84
CA ASP A 615 -46.43 -6.01 6.66
C ASP A 615 -46.18 -4.61 6.04
N ASN A 616 -45.15 -3.85 6.41
CA ASN A 616 -44.80 -2.57 5.79
C ASN A 616 -43.30 -2.37 5.75
N VAL A 617 -42.60 -3.16 4.91
CA VAL A 617 -41.17 -2.90 4.59
C VAL A 617 -41.17 -1.79 3.54
N LYS A 618 -41.03 -0.54 3.98
CA LYS A 618 -40.51 0.50 3.07
C LYS A 618 -39.11 0.06 2.63
N PHE A 619 -38.90 -0.05 1.33
CA PHE A 619 -37.59 -0.17 0.74
C PHE A 619 -36.74 0.97 1.31
N GLY A 620 -35.66 0.63 2.01
CA GLY A 620 -34.75 1.66 2.52
C GLY A 620 -34.27 2.50 1.34
N GLU A 621 -34.28 3.81 1.47
CA GLU A 621 -33.85 4.78 0.46
C GLU A 621 -32.47 4.41 -0.11
N THR A 622 -31.59 3.83 0.72
CA THR A 622 -30.23 3.37 0.35
C THR A 622 -30.22 2.33 -0.78
N GLY A 623 -31.14 1.36 -0.81
CA GLY A 623 -31.21 0.35 -1.86
C GLY A 623 -31.66 0.93 -3.21
N ILE A 624 -32.56 1.89 -3.16
CA ILE A 624 -33.03 2.64 -4.34
C ILE A 624 -31.89 3.51 -4.89
N ASP A 625 -31.17 4.20 -4.01
CA ASP A 625 -30.02 5.03 -4.38
C ASP A 625 -28.90 4.22 -4.97
N PHE A 626 -28.62 3.03 -4.42
CA PHE A 626 -27.66 2.11 -5.01
C PHE A 626 -28.08 1.72 -6.42
N ALA A 627 -29.31 1.24 -6.60
CA ALA A 627 -29.80 0.82 -7.92
C ALA A 627 -29.80 1.95 -8.97
N ASN A 628 -30.08 3.18 -8.53
CA ASN A 628 -29.96 4.37 -9.37
C ASN A 628 -28.50 4.64 -9.77
N ARG A 629 -27.55 4.52 -8.82
CA ARG A 629 -26.13 4.78 -9.07
C ARG A 629 -25.47 3.75 -9.99
N VAL A 630 -25.81 2.48 -9.84
CA VAL A 630 -25.30 1.43 -10.72
C VAL A 630 -26.09 1.32 -12.02
N GLY A 631 -27.12 2.15 -12.22
CA GLY A 631 -27.90 2.20 -13.46
C GLY A 631 -28.87 1.03 -13.66
N TRP A 632 -29.29 0.37 -12.61
CA TRP A 632 -30.33 -0.68 -12.65
C TRP A 632 -31.76 -0.13 -12.61
N ARG A 633 -31.89 1.18 -12.38
CA ARG A 633 -33.15 1.92 -12.43
C ARG A 633 -33.05 3.15 -13.33
N LEU A 634 -34.11 3.42 -14.08
CA LEU A 634 -34.23 4.59 -14.94
C LEU A 634 -35.62 5.22 -14.75
N LYS A 635 -35.70 6.53 -14.46
CA LYS A 635 -36.94 7.26 -14.26
C LYS A 635 -37.89 6.53 -13.31
N ASP A 636 -37.38 6.15 -12.14
CA ASP A 636 -38.05 5.43 -11.06
C ASP A 636 -38.52 3.99 -11.36
N ASN A 637 -38.21 3.47 -12.52
CA ASN A 637 -38.51 2.08 -12.90
C ASN A 637 -37.25 1.21 -12.89
N TRP A 638 -37.37 -0.01 -12.43
CA TRP A 638 -36.35 -1.03 -12.57
C TRP A 638 -36.23 -1.45 -14.04
N LEU A 639 -35.01 -1.62 -14.50
CA LEU A 639 -34.76 -2.13 -15.85
C LEU A 639 -34.89 -3.66 -15.88
N ASP A 640 -35.59 -4.17 -16.89
CA ASP A 640 -35.55 -5.60 -17.21
C ASP A 640 -34.16 -5.97 -17.75
N TYR A 641 -33.76 -7.23 -17.59
CA TYR A 641 -32.44 -7.73 -18.00
C TYR A 641 -32.06 -7.35 -19.44
N ASP A 642 -33.01 -7.41 -20.34
CA ASP A 642 -32.81 -7.12 -21.76
C ASP A 642 -32.56 -5.63 -22.07
N TYR A 643 -32.86 -4.75 -21.11
CA TYR A 643 -32.63 -3.30 -21.21
C TYR A 643 -31.40 -2.81 -20.43
N LEU A 644 -30.62 -3.74 -19.83
CA LEU A 644 -29.36 -3.39 -19.20
C LEU A 644 -28.32 -3.01 -20.25
N ASN A 645 -27.42 -2.12 -19.89
CA ASN A 645 -26.34 -1.70 -20.77
C ASN A 645 -25.11 -2.61 -20.64
N PHE A 646 -24.94 -3.54 -21.57
CA PHE A 646 -23.79 -4.43 -21.64
C PHE A 646 -22.62 -3.82 -22.44
N SER A 647 -22.19 -2.62 -22.07
CA SER A 647 -21.03 -1.96 -22.65
C SER A 647 -20.21 -1.24 -21.59
N LEU A 648 -18.98 -0.83 -21.92
CA LEU A 648 -18.15 0.00 -21.04
C LEU A 648 -18.72 1.41 -20.81
N ASP A 649 -19.78 1.83 -21.51
CA ASP A 649 -20.46 3.11 -21.28
C ASP A 649 -21.49 3.02 -20.13
N ALA A 650 -21.79 1.83 -19.65
CA ALA A 650 -22.69 1.63 -18.52
C ALA A 650 -22.14 2.29 -17.23
N ALA A 651 -22.99 2.54 -16.25
CA ALA A 651 -22.62 3.10 -14.96
C ALA A 651 -21.57 2.22 -14.23
N PHE A 652 -20.79 2.81 -13.34
CA PHE A 652 -19.90 2.05 -12.48
C PHE A 652 -20.69 1.07 -11.62
N GLY A 653 -20.18 -0.15 -11.47
CA GLY A 653 -20.85 -1.22 -10.75
C GLY A 653 -22.10 -1.76 -11.47
N HIS A 654 -22.34 -1.39 -12.75
CA HIS A 654 -23.49 -1.88 -13.49
C HIS A 654 -23.48 -3.41 -13.65
N LEU A 655 -22.29 -3.98 -13.85
CA LEU A 655 -22.08 -5.41 -14.06
C LEU A 655 -21.08 -5.98 -13.00
N PRO A 656 -21.12 -7.29 -12.71
CA PRO A 656 -22.16 -8.23 -13.17
C PRO A 656 -23.50 -7.94 -12.49
N PHE A 657 -24.58 -8.11 -13.23
CA PHE A 657 -25.92 -8.01 -12.69
C PHE A 657 -26.28 -9.30 -11.94
N PHE A 658 -26.93 -9.18 -10.77
CA PHE A 658 -27.25 -10.30 -9.89
C PHE A 658 -28.39 -11.18 -10.44
N SER A 659 -28.20 -11.75 -11.64
CA SER A 659 -29.19 -12.65 -12.26
C SER A 659 -29.20 -14.06 -11.63
N PHE A 660 -28.20 -14.42 -10.86
CA PHE A 660 -28.07 -15.69 -10.15
C PHE A 660 -28.81 -15.74 -8.81
N ILE A 661 -29.30 -14.62 -8.32
CA ILE A 661 -30.11 -14.54 -7.11
C ILE A 661 -31.59 -14.62 -7.46
N GLU A 662 -32.43 -15.10 -6.52
CA GLU A 662 -33.88 -15.18 -6.70
C GLU A 662 -34.45 -13.82 -7.13
N ASN A 663 -34.65 -13.66 -8.43
CA ASN A 663 -35.04 -12.38 -9.03
C ASN A 663 -36.57 -12.31 -9.17
N PRO A 664 -37.24 -11.31 -8.56
CA PRO A 664 -38.69 -11.11 -8.68
C PRO A 664 -39.18 -11.03 -10.13
N TRP A 665 -38.33 -10.56 -11.05
CA TRP A 665 -38.67 -10.32 -12.45
C TRP A 665 -38.69 -11.60 -13.31
N ARG A 666 -37.91 -12.63 -12.96
CA ARG A 666 -37.93 -13.95 -13.61
C ARG A 666 -39.20 -14.74 -13.25
N ILE A 667 -39.74 -14.51 -12.07
CA ILE A 667 -40.98 -15.15 -11.59
C ILE A 667 -42.18 -14.65 -12.36
N LYS A 668 -42.15 -13.40 -12.86
CA LYS A 668 -43.17 -12.81 -13.71
C LYS A 668 -43.33 -13.58 -15.05
N LEU A 669 -42.25 -14.13 -15.57
CA LEU A 669 -42.23 -14.95 -16.79
C LEU A 669 -42.84 -16.35 -16.59
N LEU A 670 -42.94 -16.83 -15.34
CA LEU A 670 -43.52 -18.13 -15.01
C LEU A 670 -45.02 -18.08 -14.67
N GLY A 671 -45.69 -16.92 -14.86
CA GLY A 671 -47.15 -16.80 -14.74
C GLY A 671 -47.70 -16.78 -13.31
N ILE A 672 -46.87 -16.62 -12.32
CA ILE A 672 -47.30 -16.56 -10.91
C ILE A 672 -47.55 -15.08 -10.56
N TRP A 673 -48.73 -14.62 -10.90
CA TRP A 673 -49.24 -13.29 -10.64
C TRP A 673 -49.97 -13.25 -9.26
N GLU A 674 -49.36 -12.93 -8.19
CA GLU A 674 -50.02 -12.42 -6.97
C GLU A 674 -49.15 -12.60 -5.68
N MET A 675 -47.86 -12.50 -5.74
CA MET A 675 -47.09 -12.29 -4.50
C MET A 675 -46.49 -10.90 -4.48
N ASN A 676 -46.75 -10.20 -3.38
CA ASN A 676 -46.37 -8.80 -3.11
C ASN A 676 -44.95 -8.50 -3.61
N SER A 677 -44.81 -7.73 -4.66
CA SER A 677 -43.53 -7.36 -5.31
C SER A 677 -42.51 -6.78 -4.31
N MET A 678 -42.95 -6.18 -3.22
CA MET A 678 -42.13 -5.63 -2.15
C MET A 678 -41.37 -6.70 -1.35
N ILE A 679 -41.99 -7.83 -1.06
CA ILE A 679 -41.35 -8.90 -0.25
C ILE A 679 -40.24 -9.59 -1.07
N LEU A 680 -40.46 -9.82 -2.35
CA LEU A 680 -39.48 -10.44 -3.26
C LEU A 680 -38.27 -9.53 -3.47
N THR A 681 -38.50 -8.22 -3.61
CA THR A 681 -37.42 -7.24 -3.76
C THR A 681 -36.61 -7.07 -2.48
N ALA A 682 -37.26 -7.15 -1.30
CA ALA A 682 -36.56 -7.11 -0.02
C ALA A 682 -35.67 -8.35 0.19
N ARG A 683 -36.13 -9.54 -0.19
CA ARG A 683 -35.33 -10.77 -0.15
C ARG A 683 -34.15 -10.72 -1.10
N TRP A 684 -34.38 -10.32 -2.34
CA TRP A 684 -33.31 -10.13 -3.33
C TRP A 684 -32.23 -9.19 -2.81
N TRP A 685 -32.63 -8.08 -2.21
CA TRP A 685 -31.71 -7.12 -1.64
C TRP A 685 -30.92 -7.67 -0.44
N GLN A 686 -31.58 -8.39 0.45
CA GLN A 686 -30.92 -9.07 1.56
C GLN A 686 -29.86 -10.06 1.07
N GLN A 687 -30.11 -10.75 -0.03
CA GLN A 687 -29.15 -11.65 -0.66
C GLN A 687 -27.98 -10.91 -1.29
N CYS A 688 -28.21 -9.75 -1.94
CA CYS A 688 -27.14 -8.90 -2.46
C CYS A 688 -26.21 -8.40 -1.34
N VAL A 689 -26.77 -7.95 -0.23
CA VAL A 689 -26.00 -7.50 0.94
C VAL A 689 -25.21 -8.65 1.57
N CYS A 690 -25.79 -9.83 1.65
CA CYS A 690 -25.10 -11.03 2.11
C CYS A 690 -23.93 -11.37 1.19
N PHE A 691 -24.11 -11.29 -0.13
CA PHE A 691 -23.04 -11.50 -1.09
C PHE A 691 -21.91 -10.50 -0.93
N PHE A 692 -22.20 -9.22 -0.70
CA PHE A 692 -21.17 -8.20 -0.42
C PHE A 692 -20.38 -8.50 0.86
N SER A 693 -21.02 -9.05 1.89
CA SER A 693 -20.31 -9.41 3.13
C SER A 693 -19.31 -10.55 2.96
N ARG A 694 -19.47 -11.38 1.91
CA ARG A 694 -18.52 -12.47 1.59
C ARG A 694 -17.21 -11.91 1.02
N LEU A 695 -17.20 -10.72 0.44
CA LEU A 695 -16.00 -10.04 -0.04
C LEU A 695 -15.11 -9.49 1.10
N ASP A 696 -15.60 -9.45 2.36
CA ASP A 696 -14.80 -9.04 3.52
C ASP A 696 -13.98 -10.18 4.12
N ASN A 697 -14.35 -11.42 3.83
CA ASN A 697 -13.79 -12.63 4.45
C ASN A 697 -12.82 -13.39 3.52
N GLY A 698 -12.48 -12.79 2.36
CA GLY A 698 -11.57 -13.38 1.36
C GLY A 698 -10.17 -12.80 1.36
#